data_cf420ebce4110535c09f16101100bf2c
#
_entry.id   cf420ebce4110535c09f16101100bf2c
#
_cell.length_a   1.000
_cell.length_b   1.000
_cell.length_c   1.000
_cell.angle_alpha   90.00
_cell.angle_beta   90.00
_cell.angle_gamma   90.00
#
_symmetry.space_group_name_H-M   'P 1'
#
loop_
_entity.id
_entity.type
_entity.pdbx_description
1 polymer ?
#
loop_
_entity_poly.entity_id
_entity_poly.type
_entity_poly.pdbx_seq_one_letter_code
_entity_poly.pdbx_strand_id
1 'polypeptide(L)'
;MTFVHTTIGRIRIRPLAADDRDTLHAWVTDPRSRFWDELDSTPTDVADEIARLAAAAHEHAFILERDGAPLALTEIYDPAHVVLGELAGTIPLRRGDIGMHLLCAPPLGGTREHGLTSALMSAVVAWLFNGSHGLIREQVDRIIVEPDARNRKILFKNALAGFRTLPGCEAIRLAGKTARIQAVDRGGFSASPLAAHAHISQPHVPSPAAHLREEASRRAERHLVAKALRELIHERIVAPVPAGADNEWRADVAGMPLFFSATVHPLEHYSIDPDSVRTAESASPRLLPLFAAAASELGIPASFAHTYLEELSSTLAGRARSENLARPTVAELSNAQASLTPAEYFQFVESAMVEGHPGFIANSGRAGMSEADLNVYAPELGGSTPLVWVAVRRSATHLASISKVDAEQLIAEHVHLPGHLDPAEYTAMPLHPWQWENKVTTVFADALVSGDIVYLGEGTDLMHPQQSLRTFFNLSRPELPYVKTAVAVRNMGFTRGLSPAYMADNPAINEWLGTLLDDDPDLRRHNVRLLKEIASVGFTGDVYHRSTRLGTADGGPHQKMLAALWRESPIPLLATGNTAVTLAAVLHTDAAGSSLAAEWITRSGLDARTWVDRLLDVYLRPAIRVLAEYDIVFMPHSENVILELDNFAPVGSFFKDLGEEVAVVNAARQVPTPISRIQADNGSFDDEARALPIHTDVIDGVLRHLGALLSDAGVLSDDAFWGRVRACVERYWADYPDSGRTLPLLAEDFKHSCLNRLQLRNPETMVNLGDQSSSLLYAGRMANPLARPATPQPRGER
;
A
#
# COMPACT_ATOMS: atom_id res chain seq x y z
N MET A 1 27.20 6.26 -18.97
CA MET A 1 27.21 5.31 -17.84
C MET A 1 25.88 5.48 -17.12
N THR A 2 25.11 4.43 -16.97
CA THR A 2 23.80 4.49 -16.33
C THR A 2 23.82 3.66 -15.05
N PHE A 3 23.14 4.16 -14.02
CA PHE A 3 22.96 3.45 -12.76
C PHE A 3 21.47 3.26 -12.50
N VAL A 4 21.11 2.08 -12.00
CA VAL A 4 19.76 1.73 -11.60
C VAL A 4 19.80 1.31 -10.13
N HIS A 5 18.96 1.91 -9.30
CA HIS A 5 18.79 1.47 -7.91
C HIS A 5 17.90 0.22 -7.89
N THR A 6 18.34 -0.80 -7.18
CA THR A 6 17.61 -2.07 -7.07
C THR A 6 17.58 -2.59 -5.64
N THR A 7 16.77 -3.60 -5.37
CA THR A 7 16.73 -4.28 -4.05
C THR A 7 18.03 -4.97 -3.64
N ILE A 8 18.96 -5.15 -4.58
CA ILE A 8 20.31 -5.74 -4.31
C ILE A 8 21.42 -4.67 -4.31
N GLY A 9 21.07 -3.40 -4.31
CA GLY A 9 22.00 -2.27 -4.38
C GLY A 9 22.02 -1.59 -5.75
N ARG A 10 22.96 -0.68 -5.95
CA ARG A 10 23.11 0.10 -7.17
C ARG A 10 23.78 -0.70 -8.27
N ILE A 11 23.07 -0.92 -9.38
CA ILE A 11 23.58 -1.63 -10.56
C ILE A 11 24.08 -0.61 -11.57
N ARG A 12 25.33 -0.77 -12.00
CA ARG A 12 25.93 -0.04 -13.11
C ARG A 12 25.69 -0.81 -14.40
N ILE A 13 25.22 -0.13 -15.43
CA ILE A 13 25.05 -0.67 -16.78
C ILE A 13 26.09 0.00 -17.67
N ARG A 14 26.99 -0.80 -18.25
CA ARG A 14 28.03 -0.34 -19.17
C ARG A 14 28.07 -1.18 -20.45
N PRO A 15 28.53 -0.61 -21.58
CA PRO A 15 28.75 -1.40 -22.79
C PRO A 15 29.68 -2.59 -22.54
N LEU A 16 29.40 -3.69 -23.23
CA LEU A 16 30.27 -4.86 -23.32
C LEU A 16 31.59 -4.42 -23.99
N ALA A 17 32.73 -4.90 -23.50
CA ALA A 17 34.06 -4.56 -23.96
C ALA A 17 34.89 -5.81 -24.23
N ALA A 18 35.99 -5.68 -25.00
CA ALA A 18 36.88 -6.79 -25.33
C ALA A 18 37.48 -7.50 -24.09
N ASP A 19 37.67 -6.74 -23.00
CA ASP A 19 38.22 -7.26 -21.75
C ASP A 19 37.21 -8.19 -21.01
N ASP A 20 35.93 -8.18 -21.39
CA ASP A 20 34.91 -9.06 -20.79
C ASP A 20 34.90 -10.47 -21.37
N ARG A 21 35.73 -10.75 -22.39
CA ARG A 21 35.77 -12.03 -23.14
C ARG A 21 35.81 -13.25 -22.22
N ASP A 22 36.74 -13.31 -21.30
CA ASP A 22 36.95 -14.49 -20.45
C ASP A 22 35.80 -14.68 -19.47
N THR A 23 35.24 -13.58 -18.97
CA THR A 23 34.04 -13.57 -18.13
C THR A 23 32.82 -14.08 -18.89
N LEU A 24 32.60 -13.55 -20.09
CA LEU A 24 31.45 -13.93 -20.92
C LEU A 24 31.58 -15.38 -21.39
N HIS A 25 32.79 -15.83 -21.81
CA HIS A 25 33.03 -17.22 -22.16
C HIS A 25 32.66 -18.17 -21.03
N ALA A 26 33.09 -17.87 -19.79
CA ALA A 26 32.73 -18.69 -18.62
C ALA A 26 31.20 -18.72 -18.35
N TRP A 27 30.45 -17.68 -18.73
CA TRP A 27 29.00 -17.63 -18.53
C TRP A 27 28.23 -18.38 -19.61
N VAL A 28 28.57 -18.21 -20.88
CA VAL A 28 27.85 -18.84 -22.02
C VAL A 28 28.10 -20.34 -22.06
N THR A 29 29.31 -20.82 -21.68
CA THR A 29 29.66 -22.25 -21.63
C THR A 29 29.22 -22.96 -20.35
N ASP A 30 28.67 -22.25 -19.37
CA ASP A 30 28.10 -22.89 -18.17
C ASP A 30 26.84 -23.71 -18.55
N PRO A 31 26.66 -24.95 -18.06
CA PRO A 31 25.53 -25.83 -18.39
C PRO A 31 24.14 -25.19 -18.08
N ARG A 32 24.07 -24.18 -17.24
CA ARG A 32 22.82 -23.45 -16.98
C ARG A 32 22.43 -22.57 -18.17
N SER A 33 23.39 -22.16 -19.00
CA SER A 33 23.18 -21.28 -20.17
C SER A 33 22.73 -22.04 -21.41
N ARG A 34 22.32 -23.30 -21.29
CA ARG A 34 21.90 -24.19 -22.39
C ARG A 34 20.82 -23.64 -23.33
N PHE A 35 20.12 -22.61 -22.93
CA PHE A 35 19.13 -21.92 -23.78
C PHE A 35 19.70 -20.66 -24.45
N TRP A 36 21.01 -20.39 -24.24
CA TRP A 36 21.74 -19.33 -24.92
C TRP A 36 22.35 -19.83 -26.22
N ASP A 37 22.45 -21.16 -26.36
CA ASP A 37 22.91 -21.90 -27.54
C ASP A 37 24.40 -21.72 -27.85
N GLU A 38 25.24 -21.43 -26.82
CA GLU A 38 26.68 -21.20 -26.97
C GLU A 38 27.53 -22.09 -26.03
N LEU A 39 27.04 -23.27 -25.64
CA LEU A 39 27.76 -24.15 -24.69
C LEU A 39 29.10 -24.62 -25.20
N ASP A 40 29.27 -24.76 -26.54
CA ASP A 40 30.48 -25.25 -27.19
C ASP A 40 31.36 -24.13 -27.74
N SER A 41 31.04 -22.84 -27.44
CA SER A 41 31.79 -21.69 -27.92
C SER A 41 33.21 -21.65 -27.33
N THR A 42 34.18 -21.34 -28.17
CA THR A 42 35.59 -21.10 -27.77
C THR A 42 35.80 -19.64 -27.33
N PRO A 43 36.89 -19.32 -26.62
CA PRO A 43 37.20 -17.91 -26.31
C PRO A 43 37.36 -17.03 -27.55
N THR A 44 37.74 -17.64 -28.70
CA THR A 44 37.83 -16.92 -29.99
C THR A 44 36.44 -16.59 -30.52
N ASP A 45 35.53 -17.56 -30.49
CA ASP A 45 34.13 -17.32 -30.95
C ASP A 45 33.48 -16.21 -30.14
N VAL A 46 33.69 -16.18 -28.83
CA VAL A 46 33.20 -15.09 -27.94
C VAL A 46 33.86 -13.76 -28.27
N ALA A 47 35.17 -13.72 -28.59
CA ALA A 47 35.85 -12.50 -29.00
C ALA A 47 35.28 -11.96 -30.34
N ASP A 48 35.04 -12.85 -31.29
CA ASP A 48 34.45 -12.49 -32.59
C ASP A 48 33.01 -11.99 -32.42
N GLU A 49 32.23 -12.59 -31.53
CA GLU A 49 30.87 -12.12 -31.20
C GLU A 49 30.88 -10.75 -30.53
N ILE A 50 31.78 -10.49 -29.55
CA ILE A 50 31.96 -9.16 -28.97
C ILE A 50 32.27 -8.11 -30.04
N ALA A 51 33.17 -8.44 -30.98
CA ALA A 51 33.51 -7.53 -32.07
C ALA A 51 32.34 -7.31 -33.02
N ARG A 52 31.54 -8.35 -33.31
CA ARG A 52 30.33 -8.26 -34.12
C ARG A 52 29.31 -7.32 -33.47
N LEU A 53 29.03 -7.51 -32.17
CA LEU A 53 28.05 -6.68 -31.44
C LEU A 53 28.52 -5.23 -31.33
N ALA A 54 29.84 -4.99 -31.17
CA ALA A 54 30.40 -3.64 -31.14
C ALA A 54 30.25 -2.89 -32.46
N ALA A 55 30.19 -3.61 -33.58
CA ALA A 55 29.99 -3.04 -34.92
C ALA A 55 28.53 -3.02 -35.39
N ALA A 56 27.63 -3.68 -34.67
CA ALA A 56 26.23 -3.81 -35.07
C ALA A 56 25.46 -2.49 -34.90
N ALA A 57 24.63 -2.16 -35.93
CA ALA A 57 23.81 -0.95 -35.92
C ALA A 57 22.47 -1.12 -35.16
N HIS A 58 21.97 -2.34 -35.03
CA HIS A 58 20.65 -2.64 -34.53
C HIS A 58 20.67 -3.60 -33.31
N GLU A 59 21.85 -3.87 -32.78
CA GLU A 59 22.06 -4.74 -31.62
C GLU A 59 23.16 -4.12 -30.75
N HIS A 60 22.97 -4.11 -29.44
CA HIS A 60 23.97 -3.65 -28.47
C HIS A 60 23.98 -4.58 -27.25
N ALA A 61 25.18 -4.77 -26.67
CA ALA A 61 25.35 -5.59 -25.49
C ALA A 61 25.93 -4.78 -24.33
N PHE A 62 25.48 -5.09 -23.12
CA PHE A 62 25.87 -4.40 -21.89
C PHE A 62 26.13 -5.38 -20.75
N ILE A 63 27.08 -5.03 -19.90
CA ILE A 63 27.35 -5.71 -18.64
C ILE A 63 26.68 -4.95 -17.49
N LEU A 64 25.98 -5.69 -16.66
CA LEU A 64 25.44 -5.23 -15.38
C LEU A 64 26.44 -5.55 -14.27
N GLU A 65 26.82 -4.57 -13.49
CA GLU A 65 27.82 -4.68 -12.42
C GLU A 65 27.28 -4.14 -11.11
N ARG A 66 27.68 -4.79 -10.00
CA ARG A 66 27.54 -4.26 -8.65
C ARG A 66 28.91 -4.19 -8.00
N ASP A 67 29.30 -3.00 -7.52
CA ASP A 67 30.60 -2.74 -6.88
C ASP A 67 31.82 -3.20 -7.74
N GLY A 68 31.69 -3.06 -9.06
CA GLY A 68 32.72 -3.49 -10.02
C GLY A 68 32.71 -4.98 -10.35
N ALA A 69 31.86 -5.79 -9.71
CA ALA A 69 31.70 -7.21 -10.02
C ALA A 69 30.61 -7.40 -11.10
N PRO A 70 30.92 -8.05 -12.25
CA PRO A 70 29.96 -8.30 -13.28
C PRO A 70 28.95 -9.39 -12.84
N LEU A 71 27.65 -9.12 -13.02
CA LEU A 71 26.54 -9.97 -12.58
C LEU A 71 25.68 -10.52 -13.70
N ALA A 72 25.58 -9.80 -14.85
CA ALA A 72 24.79 -10.23 -15.98
C ALA A 72 25.25 -9.58 -17.27
N LEU A 73 24.97 -10.25 -18.38
CA LEU A 73 24.94 -9.69 -19.74
C LEU A 73 23.49 -9.38 -20.09
N THR A 74 23.25 -8.23 -20.75
CA THR A 74 22.01 -7.99 -21.47
C THR A 74 22.33 -7.58 -22.89
N GLU A 75 21.65 -8.18 -23.85
CA GLU A 75 21.64 -7.77 -25.25
C GLU A 75 20.32 -7.10 -25.53
N ILE A 76 20.36 -6.01 -26.26
CA ILE A 76 19.19 -5.29 -26.70
C ILE A 76 19.23 -5.15 -28.23
N TYR A 77 18.09 -5.19 -28.87
CA TYR A 77 18.02 -5.16 -30.32
C TYR A 77 16.74 -4.50 -30.82
N ASP A 78 16.81 -3.97 -32.05
CA ASP A 78 15.64 -3.49 -32.77
C ASP A 78 14.94 -4.69 -33.44
N PRO A 79 13.76 -5.15 -32.95
CA PRO A 79 13.12 -6.36 -33.45
C PRO A 79 12.72 -6.28 -34.94
N ALA A 80 12.59 -5.09 -35.49
CA ALA A 80 12.26 -4.91 -36.91
C ALA A 80 13.46 -5.20 -37.85
N HIS A 81 14.68 -5.17 -37.31
CA HIS A 81 15.92 -5.30 -38.11
C HIS A 81 16.68 -6.60 -37.79
N VAL A 82 16.09 -7.50 -37.05
CA VAL A 82 16.62 -8.84 -36.69
C VAL A 82 15.63 -9.93 -37.13
N VAL A 83 15.92 -11.19 -36.79
CA VAL A 83 15.10 -12.36 -37.16
C VAL A 83 13.59 -12.19 -36.93
N LEU A 84 13.18 -11.42 -35.92
CA LEU A 84 11.76 -11.13 -35.68
C LEU A 84 11.14 -10.24 -36.76
N GLY A 85 11.94 -9.40 -37.41
CA GLY A 85 11.50 -8.56 -38.53
C GLY A 85 11.11 -9.36 -39.78
N GLU A 86 11.77 -10.50 -40.01
CA GLU A 86 11.43 -11.44 -41.10
C GLU A 86 10.05 -12.07 -40.90
N LEU A 87 9.58 -12.10 -39.67
CA LEU A 87 8.28 -12.64 -39.27
C LEU A 87 7.24 -11.55 -38.98
N ALA A 88 7.47 -10.30 -39.41
CA ALA A 88 6.58 -9.15 -39.15
C ALA A 88 5.12 -9.37 -39.59
N GLY A 89 4.89 -10.25 -40.55
CA GLY A 89 3.53 -10.65 -40.96
C GLY A 89 2.82 -11.59 -39.97
N THR A 90 3.58 -12.24 -39.08
CA THR A 90 3.06 -13.19 -38.09
C THR A 90 3.14 -12.61 -36.69
N ILE A 91 4.20 -11.85 -36.38
CA ILE A 91 4.41 -11.19 -35.07
C ILE A 91 3.94 -9.73 -35.20
N PRO A 92 3.03 -9.24 -34.33
CA PRO A 92 2.51 -7.89 -34.42
C PRO A 92 3.50 -6.88 -33.82
N LEU A 93 4.63 -6.66 -34.54
CA LEU A 93 5.63 -5.64 -34.17
C LEU A 93 5.07 -4.23 -34.33
N ARG A 94 5.53 -3.31 -33.48
CA ARG A 94 5.15 -1.90 -33.45
C ARG A 94 6.37 -1.00 -33.46
N ARG A 95 6.20 0.21 -33.91
CA ARG A 95 7.20 1.26 -33.74
C ARG A 95 7.38 1.51 -32.24
N GLY A 96 8.61 1.62 -31.76
CA GLY A 96 8.91 1.74 -30.33
C GLY A 96 9.08 0.40 -29.59
N ASP A 97 9.00 -0.75 -30.31
CA ASP A 97 9.39 -2.04 -29.76
C ASP A 97 10.91 -2.15 -29.63
N ILE A 98 11.38 -2.69 -28.51
CA ILE A 98 12.77 -3.09 -28.29
C ILE A 98 12.83 -4.52 -27.81
N GLY A 99 13.76 -5.31 -28.35
CA GLY A 99 14.00 -6.66 -27.90
C GLY A 99 15.08 -6.72 -26.81
N MET A 100 15.02 -7.71 -25.92
CA MET A 100 16.07 -7.94 -24.93
C MET A 100 16.33 -9.41 -24.67
N HIS A 101 17.62 -9.74 -24.40
CA HIS A 101 18.06 -10.99 -23.78
C HIS A 101 18.73 -10.67 -22.45
N LEU A 102 18.69 -11.60 -21.50
CA LEU A 102 19.35 -11.46 -20.19
C LEU A 102 19.98 -12.79 -19.79
N LEU A 103 21.30 -12.76 -19.60
CA LEU A 103 22.11 -13.87 -19.08
C LEU A 103 22.71 -13.49 -17.73
N CYS A 104 22.27 -14.14 -16.66
CA CYS A 104 22.84 -13.92 -15.33
C CYS A 104 24.10 -14.75 -15.12
N ALA A 105 25.11 -14.18 -14.47
CA ALA A 105 26.34 -14.86 -14.08
C ALA A 105 26.08 -16.14 -13.25
N PRO A 106 26.97 -17.14 -13.31
CA PRO A 106 27.00 -18.24 -12.36
C PRO A 106 27.14 -17.75 -10.92
N PRO A 107 26.52 -18.43 -9.92
CA PRO A 107 26.70 -18.06 -8.51
C PRO A 107 28.18 -18.12 -8.11
N LEU A 108 28.73 -17.04 -7.59
CA LEU A 108 30.06 -16.98 -7.05
C LEU A 108 30.17 -17.95 -5.86
N GLY A 109 31.18 -18.86 -5.91
CA GLY A 109 31.40 -19.83 -4.86
C GLY A 109 30.27 -20.85 -4.66
N GLY A 110 29.33 -21.00 -5.63
CA GLY A 110 28.23 -21.95 -5.56
C GLY A 110 27.06 -21.49 -4.72
N THR A 111 27.13 -20.35 -4.03
CA THR A 111 26.03 -19.82 -3.20
C THR A 111 25.09 -18.97 -4.04
N ARG A 112 23.79 -19.27 -3.99
CA ARG A 112 22.76 -18.50 -4.69
C ARG A 112 22.38 -17.29 -3.85
N GLU A 113 22.43 -16.10 -4.47
CA GLU A 113 21.85 -14.89 -3.89
C GLU A 113 20.37 -14.82 -4.22
N HIS A 114 19.54 -14.75 -3.17
CA HIS A 114 18.08 -14.66 -3.33
C HIS A 114 17.70 -13.29 -3.92
N GLY A 115 16.74 -13.29 -4.85
CA GLY A 115 16.27 -12.05 -5.48
C GLY A 115 17.16 -11.51 -6.62
N LEU A 116 18.41 -11.98 -6.78
CA LEU A 116 19.37 -11.45 -7.77
C LEU A 116 18.79 -11.36 -9.19
N THR A 117 18.23 -12.45 -9.71
CA THR A 117 17.68 -12.48 -11.07
C THR A 117 16.46 -11.55 -11.21
N SER A 118 15.65 -11.41 -10.16
CA SER A 118 14.51 -10.47 -10.15
C SER A 118 14.99 -9.04 -10.25
N ALA A 119 15.95 -8.66 -9.43
CA ALA A 119 16.51 -7.31 -9.42
C ALA A 119 17.23 -6.96 -10.75
N LEU A 120 18.00 -7.90 -11.32
CA LEU A 120 18.67 -7.69 -12.60
C LEU A 120 17.67 -7.57 -13.76
N MET A 121 16.62 -8.41 -13.80
CA MET A 121 15.53 -8.28 -14.78
C MET A 121 14.85 -6.92 -14.66
N SER A 122 14.50 -6.52 -13.44
CA SER A 122 13.87 -5.23 -13.18
C SER A 122 14.77 -4.06 -13.56
N ALA A 123 16.08 -4.16 -13.29
CA ALA A 123 17.04 -3.13 -13.66
C ALA A 123 17.11 -2.92 -15.17
N VAL A 124 17.13 -4.00 -15.96
CA VAL A 124 17.17 -3.92 -17.42
C VAL A 124 15.86 -3.33 -17.95
N VAL A 125 14.71 -3.85 -17.50
CA VAL A 125 13.40 -3.37 -17.95
C VAL A 125 13.19 -1.89 -17.59
N ALA A 126 13.53 -1.48 -16.37
CA ALA A 126 13.48 -0.10 -15.93
C ALA A 126 14.39 0.80 -16.76
N TRP A 127 15.63 0.37 -17.01
CA TRP A 127 16.60 1.10 -17.81
C TRP A 127 16.11 1.26 -19.26
N LEU A 128 15.54 0.22 -19.88
CA LEU A 128 15.04 0.29 -21.25
C LEU A 128 13.87 1.30 -21.36
N PHE A 129 12.94 1.29 -20.42
CA PHE A 129 11.86 2.26 -20.40
C PHE A 129 12.32 3.70 -20.12
N ASN A 130 13.50 3.90 -19.52
CA ASN A 130 14.07 5.22 -19.27
C ASN A 130 14.82 5.84 -20.46
N GLY A 131 14.99 5.10 -21.56
CA GLY A 131 15.48 5.64 -22.82
C GLY A 131 16.99 5.92 -22.92
N SER A 132 17.82 5.44 -21.99
CA SER A 132 19.27 5.74 -21.94
C SER A 132 20.15 4.75 -22.72
N HIS A 133 19.58 3.89 -23.57
CA HIS A 133 20.29 2.78 -24.23
C HIS A 133 20.91 3.11 -25.60
N GLY A 134 20.49 4.21 -26.24
CA GLY A 134 21.06 4.72 -27.50
C GLY A 134 20.66 3.97 -28.78
N LEU A 135 19.92 2.86 -28.69
CA LEU A 135 19.53 2.02 -29.83
C LEU A 135 18.32 2.58 -30.59
N ILE A 136 17.29 3.01 -29.86
CA ILE A 136 16.09 3.63 -30.43
C ILE A 136 16.10 5.09 -30.03
N ARG A 137 15.88 6.00 -31.02
CA ARG A 137 15.84 7.45 -30.77
C ARG A 137 14.51 7.90 -30.15
N GLU A 138 13.51 7.03 -30.21
CA GLU A 138 12.15 7.27 -29.72
C GLU A 138 11.99 6.64 -28.32
N GLN A 139 10.95 7.03 -27.64
CA GLN A 139 10.60 6.40 -26.37
C GLN A 139 10.27 4.92 -26.62
N VAL A 140 10.77 4.04 -25.74
CA VAL A 140 10.39 2.63 -25.74
C VAL A 140 8.94 2.49 -25.29
N ASP A 141 8.09 1.99 -26.20
CA ASP A 141 6.69 1.73 -25.91
C ASP A 141 6.49 0.34 -25.32
N ARG A 142 7.27 -0.63 -25.82
CA ARG A 142 7.10 -2.04 -25.45
C ARG A 142 8.42 -2.80 -25.57
N ILE A 143 8.67 -3.68 -24.60
CA ILE A 143 9.80 -4.60 -24.63
C ILE A 143 9.30 -5.97 -25.10
N ILE A 144 10.02 -6.59 -26.05
CA ILE A 144 9.69 -7.89 -26.61
C ILE A 144 10.77 -8.90 -26.23
N VAL A 145 10.36 -10.13 -25.93
CA VAL A 145 11.26 -11.25 -25.67
C VAL A 145 10.73 -12.52 -26.36
N GLU A 146 11.66 -13.40 -26.76
CA GLU A 146 11.34 -14.65 -27.46
C GLU A 146 11.99 -15.87 -26.81
N PRO A 147 11.70 -16.14 -25.53
CA PRO A 147 12.25 -17.30 -24.83
C PRO A 147 11.85 -18.63 -25.49
N ASP A 148 12.76 -19.61 -25.43
CA ASP A 148 12.43 -20.98 -25.79
C ASP A 148 11.25 -21.48 -24.95
N ALA A 149 10.21 -22.04 -25.57
CA ALA A 149 9.00 -22.54 -24.92
C ALA A 149 9.29 -23.64 -23.88
N ARG A 150 10.45 -24.30 -23.95
CA ARG A 150 10.92 -25.30 -22.96
C ARG A 150 11.53 -24.66 -21.70
N ASN A 151 11.92 -23.37 -21.76
CA ASN A 151 12.54 -22.67 -20.65
C ASN A 151 11.47 -22.12 -19.68
N ARG A 152 10.87 -23.04 -18.92
CA ARG A 152 9.80 -22.68 -17.96
C ARG A 152 10.21 -21.62 -16.93
N LYS A 153 11.51 -21.59 -16.55
CA LYS A 153 12.02 -20.65 -15.55
C LYS A 153 11.96 -19.20 -16.04
N ILE A 154 12.40 -18.96 -17.29
CA ILE A 154 12.36 -17.60 -17.84
C ILE A 154 10.93 -17.19 -18.19
N LEU A 155 10.09 -18.11 -18.70
CA LEU A 155 8.68 -17.84 -18.95
C LEU A 155 7.95 -17.39 -17.68
N PHE A 156 8.24 -18.06 -16.57
CA PHE A 156 7.70 -17.67 -15.27
C PHE A 156 8.26 -16.32 -14.80
N LYS A 157 9.57 -16.09 -14.92
CA LYS A 157 10.20 -14.81 -14.54
C LYS A 157 9.66 -13.64 -15.39
N ASN A 158 9.45 -13.86 -16.68
CA ASN A 158 8.84 -12.87 -17.56
C ASN A 158 7.39 -12.53 -17.13
N ALA A 159 6.61 -13.55 -16.75
CA ALA A 159 5.25 -13.30 -16.23
C ALA A 159 5.26 -12.43 -14.96
N LEU A 160 6.21 -12.68 -14.05
CA LEU A 160 6.41 -11.83 -12.87
C LEU A 160 6.85 -10.39 -13.21
N ALA A 161 7.52 -10.18 -14.35
CA ALA A 161 7.88 -8.86 -14.86
C ALA A 161 6.77 -8.22 -15.73
N GLY A 162 5.58 -8.83 -15.79
CA GLY A 162 4.44 -8.30 -16.52
C GLY A 162 4.39 -8.65 -18.01
N PHE A 163 5.34 -9.47 -18.52
CA PHE A 163 5.30 -9.90 -19.91
C PHE A 163 4.10 -10.81 -20.18
N ARG A 164 3.40 -10.57 -21.27
CA ARG A 164 2.27 -11.36 -21.75
C ARG A 164 2.59 -11.93 -23.13
N THR A 165 2.15 -13.17 -23.38
CA THR A 165 2.30 -13.78 -24.70
C THR A 165 1.43 -13.02 -25.71
N LEU A 166 2.02 -12.66 -26.85
CA LEU A 166 1.28 -12.01 -27.92
C LEU A 166 0.29 -13.01 -28.55
N PRO A 167 -0.93 -12.58 -28.88
CA PRO A 167 -1.93 -13.46 -29.47
C PRO A 167 -1.41 -14.12 -30.75
N GLY A 168 -1.56 -15.44 -30.86
CA GLY A 168 -1.08 -16.23 -31.98
C GLY A 168 0.43 -16.47 -32.01
N CYS A 169 1.15 -16.06 -30.92
CA CYS A 169 2.62 -16.18 -30.86
C CYS A 169 3.08 -17.16 -29.75
N GLU A 170 2.27 -18.16 -29.42
CA GLU A 170 2.55 -19.14 -28.36
C GLU A 170 3.65 -20.13 -28.73
N ALA A 171 3.87 -20.36 -30.05
CA ALA A 171 4.83 -21.33 -30.55
C ALA A 171 5.36 -20.95 -31.95
N ILE A 172 6.20 -19.92 -31.99
CA ILE A 172 6.83 -19.44 -33.24
C ILE A 172 8.14 -20.20 -33.46
N ARG A 173 8.34 -20.74 -34.65
CA ARG A 173 9.61 -21.39 -35.03
C ARG A 173 10.63 -20.32 -35.37
N LEU A 174 11.73 -20.31 -34.65
CA LEU A 174 12.94 -19.56 -34.90
C LEU A 174 14.09 -20.54 -35.18
N ALA A 175 15.22 -20.07 -35.74
CA ALA A 175 16.40 -20.88 -35.90
C ALA A 175 16.81 -21.51 -34.55
N GLY A 176 16.87 -22.85 -34.47
CA GLY A 176 17.30 -23.61 -33.30
C GLY A 176 16.27 -23.75 -32.18
N LYS A 177 15.15 -23.02 -32.15
CA LYS A 177 14.18 -23.06 -31.04
C LYS A 177 12.73 -22.90 -31.47
N THR A 178 11.79 -23.38 -30.64
CA THR A 178 10.39 -22.93 -30.70
C THR A 178 10.22 -21.86 -29.61
N ALA A 179 9.99 -20.62 -30.02
CA ALA A 179 9.89 -19.47 -29.13
C ALA A 179 8.44 -19.16 -28.78
N ARG A 180 8.25 -18.59 -27.60
CA ARG A 180 7.02 -17.92 -27.19
C ARG A 180 7.29 -16.42 -27.17
N ILE A 181 6.63 -15.69 -28.07
CA ILE A 181 6.85 -14.24 -28.16
C ILE A 181 6.01 -13.56 -27.08
N GLN A 182 6.66 -12.84 -26.20
CA GLN A 182 6.04 -12.13 -25.11
C GLN A 182 6.42 -10.65 -25.17
N ALA A 183 5.53 -9.79 -24.71
CA ALA A 183 5.79 -8.36 -24.63
C ALA A 183 5.28 -7.79 -23.30
N VAL A 184 5.92 -6.69 -22.88
CA VAL A 184 5.47 -5.86 -21.76
C VAL A 184 5.57 -4.39 -22.17
N ASP A 185 4.57 -3.59 -21.84
CA ASP A 185 4.64 -2.13 -21.88
C ASP A 185 4.98 -1.58 -20.49
N ARG A 186 5.21 -0.27 -20.40
CA ARG A 186 5.54 0.39 -19.14
C ARG A 186 4.48 0.17 -18.06
N GLY A 187 3.19 0.24 -18.43
CA GLY A 187 2.08 0.02 -17.50
C GLY A 187 2.04 -1.40 -16.97
N GLY A 188 2.20 -2.38 -17.87
CA GLY A 188 2.27 -3.80 -17.50
C GLY A 188 3.44 -4.14 -16.57
N PHE A 189 4.62 -3.52 -16.82
CA PHE A 189 5.75 -3.66 -15.89
C PHE A 189 5.47 -3.00 -14.54
N SER A 190 5.00 -1.76 -14.52
CA SER A 190 4.71 -1.04 -13.26
C SER A 190 3.67 -1.74 -12.40
N ALA A 191 2.72 -2.47 -13.01
CA ALA A 191 1.72 -3.28 -12.31
C ALA A 191 2.22 -4.69 -11.95
N SER A 192 3.48 -5.02 -12.22
CA SER A 192 4.04 -6.37 -12.03
C SER A 192 4.73 -6.52 -10.67
N PRO A 193 4.86 -7.76 -10.14
CA PRO A 193 5.61 -8.02 -8.91
C PRO A 193 7.06 -7.53 -8.95
N LEU A 194 7.68 -7.52 -10.14
CA LEU A 194 9.09 -7.13 -10.26
C LEU A 194 9.30 -5.63 -10.37
N ALA A 195 8.26 -4.82 -10.57
CA ALA A 195 8.38 -3.35 -10.64
C ALA A 195 9.05 -2.77 -9.38
N ALA A 196 8.73 -3.32 -8.22
CA ALA A 196 9.26 -2.89 -6.94
C ALA A 196 10.79 -3.15 -6.76
N HIS A 197 11.40 -4.00 -7.61
CA HIS A 197 12.83 -4.32 -7.49
C HIS A 197 13.78 -3.30 -8.14
N ALA A 198 13.26 -2.29 -8.86
CA ALA A 198 14.09 -1.27 -9.49
C ALA A 198 13.38 0.08 -9.53
N HIS A 199 14.13 1.16 -9.30
CA HIS A 199 13.59 2.51 -9.42
C HIS A 199 13.52 2.91 -10.89
N ILE A 200 12.32 3.25 -11.36
CA ILE A 200 12.06 3.77 -12.70
C ILE A 200 11.99 5.28 -12.62
N SER A 201 12.97 5.97 -13.17
CA SER A 201 12.85 7.42 -13.38
C SER A 201 11.80 7.69 -14.44
N GLN A 202 10.79 8.47 -14.12
CA GLN A 202 9.79 8.91 -15.10
C GLN A 202 10.35 10.07 -15.93
N PRO A 203 10.08 10.15 -17.24
CA PRO A 203 10.39 11.35 -18.00
C PRO A 203 9.63 12.54 -17.40
N HIS A 204 10.33 13.64 -17.20
CA HIS A 204 9.84 14.82 -16.47
C HIS A 204 8.72 15.60 -17.18
N VAL A 205 8.36 15.20 -18.41
CA VAL A 205 7.21 15.76 -19.14
C VAL A 205 6.22 14.63 -19.38
N PRO A 206 5.22 14.48 -18.52
CA PRO A 206 4.16 13.50 -18.75
C PRO A 206 3.40 13.91 -20.02
N SER A 207 3.04 12.92 -20.82
CA SER A 207 2.00 13.12 -21.83
C SER A 207 0.76 13.68 -21.12
N PRO A 208 0.25 14.86 -21.54
CA PRO A 208 -0.85 15.48 -20.78
C PRO A 208 -2.02 14.54 -20.67
N ALA A 209 -2.43 14.28 -19.42
CA ALA A 209 -3.61 13.49 -19.09
C ALA A 209 -3.70 12.09 -19.75
N ALA A 210 -2.57 11.43 -20.03
CA ALA A 210 -2.57 10.07 -20.59
C ALA A 210 -3.34 9.07 -19.68
N HIS A 211 -3.35 9.31 -18.39
CA HIS A 211 -4.12 8.54 -17.39
C HIS A 211 -5.62 8.91 -17.37
N LEU A 212 -6.02 10.06 -17.93
CA LEU A 212 -7.40 10.54 -17.97
C LEU A 212 -8.10 10.18 -19.29
N ARG A 213 -7.82 9.00 -19.86
CA ARG A 213 -8.56 8.49 -21.01
C ARG A 213 -10.05 8.45 -20.71
N GLU A 214 -10.87 8.84 -21.69
CA GLU A 214 -12.31 9.02 -21.50
C GLU A 214 -13.01 7.80 -20.89
N GLU A 215 -12.70 6.61 -21.37
CA GLU A 215 -13.31 5.38 -20.88
C GLU A 215 -12.93 5.05 -19.43
N ALA A 216 -11.64 5.12 -19.08
CA ALA A 216 -11.16 4.88 -17.72
C ALA A 216 -11.67 5.95 -16.75
N SER A 217 -11.69 7.20 -17.15
CA SER A 217 -12.24 8.29 -16.35
C SER A 217 -13.73 8.10 -16.09
N ARG A 218 -14.50 7.64 -17.09
CA ARG A 218 -15.93 7.33 -16.91
C ARG A 218 -16.17 6.16 -15.96
N ARG A 219 -15.37 5.08 -16.06
CA ARG A 219 -15.47 3.97 -15.09
C ARG A 219 -15.14 4.43 -13.68
N ALA A 220 -14.04 5.16 -13.52
CA ALA A 220 -13.65 5.75 -12.24
C ALA A 220 -14.75 6.67 -11.68
N GLU A 221 -15.34 7.51 -12.50
CA GLU A 221 -16.41 8.43 -12.08
C GLU A 221 -17.67 7.67 -11.63
N ARG A 222 -18.12 6.67 -12.39
CA ARG A 222 -19.27 5.83 -11.99
C ARG A 222 -19.01 5.12 -10.67
N HIS A 223 -17.83 4.52 -10.52
CA HIS A 223 -17.43 3.87 -9.27
C HIS A 223 -17.48 4.83 -8.08
N LEU A 224 -16.90 6.02 -8.21
CA LEU A 224 -16.85 7.01 -7.13
C LEU A 224 -18.22 7.61 -6.83
N VAL A 225 -19.09 7.79 -7.83
CA VAL A 225 -20.47 8.22 -7.59
C VAL A 225 -21.26 7.14 -6.85
N ALA A 226 -21.14 5.87 -7.24
CA ALA A 226 -21.77 4.76 -6.52
C ALA A 226 -21.27 4.65 -5.08
N LYS A 227 -19.96 4.78 -4.87
CA LYS A 227 -19.36 4.83 -3.53
C LYS A 227 -19.88 6.01 -2.73
N ALA A 228 -19.93 7.20 -3.33
CA ALA A 228 -20.44 8.40 -2.66
C ALA A 228 -21.90 8.21 -2.22
N LEU A 229 -22.77 7.71 -3.12
CA LEU A 229 -24.17 7.41 -2.77
C LEU A 229 -24.25 6.42 -1.61
N ARG A 230 -23.50 5.31 -1.67
CA ARG A 230 -23.48 4.29 -0.61
C ARG A 230 -23.15 4.90 0.75
N GLU A 231 -22.06 5.67 0.83
CA GLU A 231 -21.61 6.23 2.11
C GLU A 231 -22.48 7.40 2.58
N LEU A 232 -23.02 8.23 1.67
CA LEU A 232 -23.96 9.29 2.02
C LEU A 232 -25.30 8.71 2.53
N ILE A 233 -25.77 7.59 1.97
CA ILE A 233 -26.94 6.85 2.44
C ILE A 233 -26.65 6.23 3.81
N HIS A 234 -25.54 5.53 3.94
CA HIS A 234 -25.12 4.90 5.20
C HIS A 234 -25.06 5.91 6.34
N GLU A 235 -24.48 7.08 6.12
CA GLU A 235 -24.43 8.16 7.12
C GLU A 235 -25.74 8.98 7.20
N ARG A 236 -26.79 8.54 6.51
CA ARG A 236 -28.13 9.21 6.52
C ARG A 236 -28.05 10.70 6.15
N ILE A 237 -27.11 11.06 5.28
CA ILE A 237 -27.07 12.41 4.68
C ILE A 237 -28.09 12.47 3.54
N VAL A 238 -28.24 11.35 2.83
CA VAL A 238 -29.20 11.16 1.74
C VAL A 238 -30.10 9.98 2.09
N ALA A 239 -31.41 10.11 1.86
CA ALA A 239 -32.37 9.06 2.13
C ALA A 239 -32.83 8.37 0.83
N PRO A 240 -32.58 7.07 0.65
CA PRO A 240 -33.05 6.32 -0.50
C PRO A 240 -34.52 5.93 -0.34
N VAL A 241 -35.24 5.90 -1.45
CA VAL A 241 -36.64 5.40 -1.53
C VAL A 241 -36.75 4.37 -2.66
N PRO A 242 -37.58 3.31 -2.54
CA PRO A 242 -37.84 2.35 -3.62
C PRO A 242 -38.38 3.07 -4.88
N ALA A 243 -37.89 2.67 -6.06
CA ALA A 243 -38.20 3.31 -7.34
C ALA A 243 -39.00 2.43 -8.31
N GLY A 244 -39.74 1.45 -7.80
CA GLY A 244 -40.74 0.68 -8.54
C GLY A 244 -40.38 -0.75 -8.89
N ALA A 245 -39.20 -1.05 -9.37
CA ALA A 245 -38.73 -2.42 -9.59
C ALA A 245 -38.03 -2.98 -8.34
N ASP A 246 -37.99 -4.31 -8.23
CA ASP A 246 -37.18 -4.96 -7.18
C ASP A 246 -35.72 -4.52 -7.30
N ASN A 247 -35.14 -4.11 -6.17
CA ASN A 247 -33.75 -3.61 -6.07
C ASN A 247 -33.49 -2.27 -6.79
N GLU A 248 -34.49 -1.57 -7.29
CA GLU A 248 -34.33 -0.23 -7.86
C GLU A 248 -34.66 0.85 -6.82
N TRP A 249 -33.76 1.81 -6.69
CA TRP A 249 -33.80 2.86 -5.68
C TRP A 249 -33.68 4.24 -6.30
N ARG A 250 -34.23 5.22 -5.62
CA ARG A 250 -34.02 6.64 -5.93
C ARG A 250 -33.53 7.36 -4.69
N ALA A 251 -32.57 8.28 -4.89
CA ALA A 251 -32.11 9.21 -3.87
C ALA A 251 -32.02 10.61 -4.47
N ASP A 252 -32.42 11.62 -3.71
CA ASP A 252 -32.31 13.01 -4.13
C ASP A 252 -31.01 13.62 -3.52
N VAL A 253 -30.14 14.15 -4.38
CA VAL A 253 -28.91 14.85 -3.99
C VAL A 253 -28.99 16.26 -4.58
N ALA A 254 -29.13 17.28 -3.74
CA ALA A 254 -29.27 18.68 -4.14
C ALA A 254 -30.41 18.93 -5.17
N GLY A 255 -31.55 18.30 -4.97
CA GLY A 255 -32.70 18.39 -5.89
C GLY A 255 -32.50 17.61 -7.20
N MET A 256 -31.42 16.89 -7.36
CA MET A 256 -31.17 15.99 -8.48
C MET A 256 -31.56 14.56 -8.10
N PRO A 257 -32.60 14.00 -8.67
CA PRO A 257 -33.02 12.61 -8.46
C PRO A 257 -32.02 11.67 -9.18
N LEU A 258 -31.39 10.79 -8.41
CA LEU A 258 -30.50 9.73 -8.91
C LEU A 258 -31.23 8.38 -8.72
N PHE A 259 -31.24 7.57 -9.76
CA PHE A 259 -31.78 6.21 -9.79
C PHE A 259 -30.63 5.23 -9.85
N PHE A 260 -30.73 4.12 -9.12
CA PHE A 260 -29.68 3.08 -9.08
C PHE A 260 -30.25 1.74 -8.64
N SER A 261 -29.53 0.67 -9.00
CA SER A 261 -29.81 -0.69 -8.53
C SER A 261 -28.88 -1.02 -7.38
N ALA A 262 -29.41 -1.59 -6.30
CA ALA A 262 -28.61 -1.98 -5.16
C ALA A 262 -29.19 -3.18 -4.40
N THR A 263 -28.31 -4.03 -3.87
CA THR A 263 -28.60 -4.98 -2.80
C THR A 263 -28.41 -4.30 -1.47
N VAL A 264 -29.34 -4.49 -0.54
CA VAL A 264 -29.28 -3.89 0.80
C VAL A 264 -28.85 -4.93 1.81
N HIS A 265 -27.80 -4.63 2.54
CA HIS A 265 -27.20 -5.47 3.60
C HIS A 265 -27.40 -4.82 4.98
N PRO A 266 -27.14 -5.54 6.08
CA PRO A 266 -27.14 -4.96 7.42
C PRO A 266 -26.25 -3.73 7.55
N LEU A 267 -26.52 -2.90 8.57
CA LEU A 267 -25.88 -1.60 8.79
C LEU A 267 -26.18 -0.58 7.68
N GLU A 268 -27.38 -0.66 7.08
CA GLU A 268 -27.77 0.25 5.99
C GLU A 268 -26.72 0.35 4.85
N HIS A 269 -26.07 -0.78 4.57
CA HIS A 269 -25.07 -0.88 3.49
C HIS A 269 -25.74 -1.21 2.16
N TYR A 270 -25.57 -0.36 1.17
CA TYR A 270 -26.09 -0.53 -0.18
C TYR A 270 -24.96 -0.93 -1.13
N SER A 271 -24.95 -2.18 -1.59
CA SER A 271 -24.09 -2.62 -2.71
C SER A 271 -24.67 -2.09 -4.01
N ILE A 272 -24.25 -0.89 -4.41
CA ILE A 272 -24.74 -0.19 -5.59
C ILE A 272 -23.97 -0.65 -6.83
N ASP A 273 -24.68 -1.06 -7.89
CA ASP A 273 -24.11 -1.29 -9.20
C ASP A 273 -23.69 0.06 -9.83
N PRO A 274 -22.38 0.33 -10.04
CA PRO A 274 -21.90 1.58 -10.58
C PRO A 274 -22.45 1.93 -11.98
N ASP A 275 -22.75 0.92 -12.80
CA ASP A 275 -23.27 1.11 -14.16
C ASP A 275 -24.76 1.41 -14.19
N SER A 276 -25.46 1.16 -13.08
CA SER A 276 -26.90 1.45 -12.95
C SER A 276 -27.22 2.90 -12.56
N VAL A 277 -26.22 3.65 -12.05
CA VAL A 277 -26.45 5.00 -11.52
C VAL A 277 -26.74 6.00 -12.64
N ARG A 278 -27.91 6.60 -12.62
CA ARG A 278 -28.39 7.52 -13.66
C ARG A 278 -29.26 8.67 -13.10
N THR A 279 -29.29 9.78 -13.83
CA THR A 279 -30.22 10.89 -13.61
C THR A 279 -31.60 10.54 -14.19
N ALA A 280 -32.60 11.40 -13.96
CA ALA A 280 -33.93 11.28 -14.58
C ALA A 280 -33.90 11.26 -16.11
N GLU A 281 -32.89 11.89 -16.73
CA GLU A 281 -32.68 11.92 -18.17
C GLU A 281 -31.86 10.74 -18.68
N SER A 282 -31.63 9.72 -17.83
CA SER A 282 -30.79 8.52 -18.12
C SER A 282 -29.33 8.82 -18.40
N ALA A 283 -28.82 9.97 -18.00
CA ALA A 283 -27.40 10.30 -18.08
C ALA A 283 -26.65 9.82 -16.83
N SER A 284 -25.38 9.44 -17.00
CA SER A 284 -24.49 9.16 -15.87
C SER A 284 -24.14 10.47 -15.14
N PRO A 285 -24.36 10.57 -13.81
CA PRO A 285 -24.02 11.79 -13.08
C PRO A 285 -22.50 11.95 -13.00
N ARG A 286 -22.07 13.21 -12.94
CA ARG A 286 -20.65 13.56 -12.81
C ARG A 286 -20.31 13.91 -11.38
N LEU A 287 -19.22 13.33 -10.86
CA LEU A 287 -18.84 13.43 -9.44
C LEU A 287 -18.65 14.88 -8.98
N LEU A 288 -17.76 15.63 -9.61
CA LEU A 288 -17.45 16.99 -9.18
C LEU A 288 -18.60 17.98 -9.33
N PRO A 289 -19.37 18.02 -10.46
CA PRO A 289 -20.56 18.83 -10.57
C PRO A 289 -21.63 18.49 -9.54
N LEU A 290 -21.81 17.20 -9.21
CA LEU A 290 -22.75 16.74 -8.20
C LEU A 290 -22.41 17.31 -6.83
N PHE A 291 -21.14 17.14 -6.40
CA PHE A 291 -20.70 17.65 -5.11
C PHE A 291 -20.65 19.18 -5.03
N ALA A 292 -20.30 19.85 -6.12
CA ALA A 292 -20.32 21.31 -6.18
C ALA A 292 -21.76 21.87 -6.01
N ALA A 293 -22.74 21.23 -6.66
CA ALA A 293 -24.16 21.59 -6.52
C ALA A 293 -24.69 21.28 -5.10
N ALA A 294 -24.27 20.14 -4.55
CA ALA A 294 -24.74 19.65 -3.25
C ALA A 294 -23.98 20.21 -2.04
N ALA A 295 -22.93 21.01 -2.22
CA ALA A 295 -22.00 21.38 -1.16
C ALA A 295 -22.69 21.94 0.09
N SER A 296 -23.70 22.80 -0.08
CA SER A 296 -24.47 23.39 1.05
C SER A 296 -25.32 22.35 1.79
N GLU A 297 -26.01 21.45 1.05
CA GLU A 297 -26.84 20.40 1.66
C GLU A 297 -25.99 19.35 2.37
N LEU A 298 -24.83 19.02 1.82
CA LEU A 298 -23.86 18.11 2.43
C LEU A 298 -23.17 18.72 3.66
N GLY A 299 -23.41 20.00 3.93
CA GLY A 299 -22.83 20.71 5.07
C GLY A 299 -21.36 21.06 4.89
N ILE A 300 -20.87 21.16 3.65
CA ILE A 300 -19.50 21.58 3.36
C ILE A 300 -19.40 23.10 3.52
N PRO A 301 -18.56 23.63 4.44
CA PRO A 301 -18.36 25.06 4.57
C PRO A 301 -17.81 25.68 3.28
N ALA A 302 -18.30 26.87 2.91
CA ALA A 302 -17.85 27.54 1.69
C ALA A 302 -16.32 27.78 1.66
N SER A 303 -15.71 28.00 2.81
CA SER A 303 -14.25 28.15 2.95
C SER A 303 -13.48 26.86 2.67
N PHE A 304 -14.12 25.70 2.81
CA PHE A 304 -13.50 24.37 2.62
C PHE A 304 -13.89 23.70 1.31
N ALA A 305 -14.98 24.12 0.66
CA ALA A 305 -15.53 23.46 -0.52
C ALA A 305 -14.50 23.25 -1.65
N HIS A 306 -13.66 24.24 -1.90
CA HIS A 306 -12.62 24.14 -2.93
C HIS A 306 -11.57 23.06 -2.59
N THR A 307 -11.14 22.99 -1.34
CA THR A 307 -10.17 21.97 -0.87
C THR A 307 -10.75 20.57 -0.95
N TYR A 308 -12.01 20.39 -0.56
CA TYR A 308 -12.68 19.10 -0.65
C TYR A 308 -12.88 18.65 -2.11
N LEU A 309 -13.25 19.56 -3.01
CA LEU A 309 -13.35 19.27 -4.45
C LEU A 309 -11.99 18.95 -5.06
N GLU A 310 -10.89 19.56 -4.59
CA GLU A 310 -9.54 19.18 -4.98
C GLU A 310 -9.20 17.75 -4.56
N GLU A 311 -9.52 17.36 -3.32
CA GLU A 311 -9.33 15.98 -2.84
C GLU A 311 -10.17 14.96 -3.64
N LEU A 312 -11.42 15.30 -3.98
CA LEU A 312 -12.27 14.47 -4.84
C LEU A 312 -11.71 14.36 -6.26
N SER A 313 -11.25 15.47 -6.83
CA SER A 313 -10.65 15.50 -8.17
C SER A 313 -9.38 14.66 -8.24
N SER A 314 -8.53 14.78 -7.23
CA SER A 314 -7.31 13.98 -7.11
C SER A 314 -7.62 12.49 -6.90
N THR A 315 -8.64 12.16 -6.11
CA THR A 315 -9.15 10.79 -5.94
C THR A 315 -9.65 10.22 -7.28
N LEU A 316 -10.42 11.00 -8.04
CA LEU A 316 -10.89 10.62 -9.37
C LEU A 316 -9.73 10.37 -10.34
N ALA A 317 -8.73 11.26 -10.37
CA ALA A 317 -7.55 11.10 -11.22
C ALA A 317 -6.73 9.85 -10.84
N GLY A 318 -6.54 9.60 -9.55
CA GLY A 318 -5.87 8.40 -9.05
C GLY A 318 -6.62 7.12 -9.45
N ARG A 319 -7.94 7.10 -9.30
CA ARG A 319 -8.77 5.96 -9.72
C ARG A 319 -8.73 5.77 -11.23
N ALA A 320 -8.86 6.83 -12.02
CA ALA A 320 -8.78 6.76 -13.50
C ALA A 320 -7.41 6.22 -13.97
N ARG A 321 -6.32 6.60 -13.27
CA ARG A 321 -5.00 6.02 -13.52
C ARG A 321 -5.01 4.51 -13.28
N SER A 322 -5.54 4.07 -12.15
CA SER A 322 -5.63 2.66 -11.80
C SER A 322 -6.47 1.85 -12.80
N GLU A 323 -7.55 2.44 -13.33
CA GLU A 323 -8.38 1.81 -14.38
C GLU A 323 -7.65 1.65 -15.73
N ASN A 324 -6.59 2.41 -15.98
CA ASN A 324 -5.76 2.30 -17.19
C ASN A 324 -4.66 1.25 -17.07
N LEU A 325 -4.37 0.74 -15.86
CA LEU A 325 -3.33 -0.24 -15.64
C LEU A 325 -3.84 -1.66 -15.85
N ALA A 326 -2.99 -2.52 -16.39
CA ALA A 326 -3.23 -3.96 -16.42
C ALA A 326 -3.03 -4.53 -15.01
N ARG A 327 -4.10 -4.59 -14.23
CA ARG A 327 -4.05 -5.02 -12.83
C ARG A 327 -4.16 -6.53 -12.72
N PRO A 328 -3.50 -7.14 -11.71
CA PRO A 328 -3.65 -8.56 -11.48
C PRO A 328 -5.09 -8.89 -11.05
N THR A 329 -5.59 -10.01 -11.55
CA THR A 329 -6.83 -10.62 -11.06
C THR A 329 -6.61 -11.23 -9.67
N VAL A 330 -7.68 -11.46 -8.91
CA VAL A 330 -7.57 -12.14 -7.61
C VAL A 330 -6.95 -13.53 -7.72
N ALA A 331 -7.18 -14.23 -8.84
CA ALA A 331 -6.55 -15.52 -9.12
C ALA A 331 -5.03 -15.39 -9.34
N GLU A 332 -4.58 -14.36 -10.08
CA GLU A 332 -3.16 -14.09 -10.28
C GLU A 332 -2.47 -13.65 -8.97
N LEU A 333 -3.12 -12.81 -8.16
CA LEU A 333 -2.63 -12.46 -6.82
C LEU A 333 -2.43 -13.70 -5.96
N SER A 334 -3.43 -14.57 -5.92
CA SER A 334 -3.36 -15.80 -5.11
C SER A 334 -2.31 -16.80 -5.66
N ASN A 335 -2.18 -16.94 -6.99
CA ASN A 335 -1.17 -17.80 -7.59
C ASN A 335 0.26 -17.35 -7.30
N ALA A 336 0.48 -16.05 -7.15
CA ALA A 336 1.80 -15.48 -6.90
C ALA A 336 2.40 -15.95 -5.56
N GLN A 337 1.56 -16.30 -4.56
CA GLN A 337 2.01 -16.80 -3.26
C GLN A 337 2.98 -18.00 -3.38
N ALA A 338 2.74 -18.92 -4.31
CA ALA A 338 3.59 -20.10 -4.49
C ALA A 338 5.01 -19.82 -5.03
N SER A 339 5.27 -18.57 -5.47
CA SER A 339 6.44 -18.24 -6.27
C SER A 339 7.24 -17.06 -5.73
N LEU A 340 6.60 -16.23 -4.92
CA LEU A 340 7.19 -15.07 -4.27
C LEU A 340 7.62 -15.44 -2.85
N THR A 341 8.64 -14.74 -2.34
CA THR A 341 8.93 -14.77 -0.90
C THR A 341 7.78 -14.11 -0.13
N PRO A 342 7.67 -14.36 1.18
CA PRO A 342 6.66 -13.69 2.00
C PRO A 342 6.70 -12.16 1.88
N ALA A 343 7.88 -11.55 1.80
CA ALA A 343 8.05 -10.12 1.64
C ALA A 343 7.59 -9.62 0.26
N GLU A 344 8.00 -10.32 -0.82
CA GLU A 344 7.58 -9.99 -2.19
C GLU A 344 6.07 -10.15 -2.36
N TYR A 345 5.50 -11.23 -1.80
CA TYR A 345 4.06 -11.47 -1.85
C TYR A 345 3.28 -10.37 -1.11
N PHE A 346 3.74 -10.02 0.09
CA PHE A 346 3.14 -8.97 0.88
C PHE A 346 3.09 -7.65 0.11
N GLN A 347 4.20 -7.22 -0.47
CA GLN A 347 4.26 -5.97 -1.23
C GLN A 347 3.52 -6.05 -2.56
N PHE A 348 3.43 -7.22 -3.18
CA PHE A 348 2.65 -7.41 -4.39
C PHE A 348 1.14 -7.25 -4.14
N VAL A 349 0.62 -7.83 -3.05
CA VAL A 349 -0.78 -7.63 -2.65
C VAL A 349 -1.03 -6.18 -2.24
N GLU A 350 -0.12 -5.56 -1.48
CA GLU A 350 -0.21 -4.15 -1.08
C GLU A 350 -0.33 -3.21 -2.29
N SER A 351 0.49 -3.43 -3.32
CA SER A 351 0.45 -2.64 -4.55
C SER A 351 -0.81 -2.88 -5.40
N ALA A 352 -1.48 -4.01 -5.24
CA ALA A 352 -2.71 -4.29 -5.96
C ALA A 352 -3.93 -3.54 -5.42
N MET A 353 -3.88 -3.08 -4.17
CA MET A 353 -4.99 -2.41 -3.51
C MET A 353 -5.11 -0.95 -3.94
N VAL A 354 -6.22 -0.58 -4.55
CA VAL A 354 -6.47 0.77 -5.09
C VAL A 354 -7.62 1.50 -4.42
N GLU A 355 -8.41 0.78 -3.62
CA GLU A 355 -9.64 1.38 -3.08
C GLU A 355 -9.36 2.34 -1.92
N GLY A 356 -8.25 2.18 -1.20
CA GLY A 356 -7.97 2.94 0.01
C GLY A 356 -9.00 2.66 1.12
N HIS A 357 -9.24 3.62 2.02
CA HIS A 357 -10.20 3.45 3.10
C HIS A 357 -11.64 3.30 2.57
N PRO A 358 -12.36 2.22 2.91
CA PRO A 358 -13.66 1.91 2.29
C PRO A 358 -14.74 2.92 2.65
N GLY A 359 -14.73 3.46 3.88
CA GLY A 359 -15.75 4.39 4.38
C GLY A 359 -15.57 5.85 3.95
N PHE A 360 -14.41 6.28 3.43
CA PHE A 360 -14.23 7.65 2.96
C PHE A 360 -14.49 7.79 1.46
N ILE A 361 -15.25 8.80 1.06
CA ILE A 361 -15.52 9.13 -0.35
C ILE A 361 -14.23 9.65 -1.00
N ALA A 362 -13.63 10.70 -0.44
CA ALA A 362 -12.34 11.23 -0.87
C ALA A 362 -11.20 10.50 -0.13
N ASN A 363 -10.92 9.25 -0.53
CA ASN A 363 -9.99 8.36 0.19
C ASN A 363 -8.56 8.34 -0.38
N SER A 364 -8.30 8.99 -1.50
CA SER A 364 -7.03 8.96 -2.22
C SER A 364 -6.66 10.34 -2.78
N GLY A 365 -6.98 11.40 -2.03
CA GLY A 365 -6.86 12.79 -2.48
C GLY A 365 -5.45 13.26 -2.78
N ARG A 366 -4.46 12.91 -1.96
CA ARG A 366 -3.03 13.19 -2.16
C ARG A 366 -2.73 14.60 -2.69
N ALA A 367 -3.51 15.58 -2.24
CA ALA A 367 -3.38 16.96 -2.70
C ALA A 367 -2.00 17.53 -2.34
N GLY A 368 -1.33 18.12 -3.33
CA GLY A 368 0.05 18.60 -3.26
C GLY A 368 1.06 17.74 -4.02
N MET A 369 0.72 16.51 -4.42
CA MET A 369 1.55 15.69 -5.31
C MET A 369 1.19 15.92 -6.78
N SER A 370 2.21 16.02 -7.61
CA SER A 370 2.06 16.06 -9.06
C SER A 370 1.85 14.66 -9.65
N GLU A 371 1.53 14.59 -10.95
CA GLU A 371 1.49 13.33 -11.69
C GLU A 371 2.81 12.56 -11.61
N ALA A 372 3.94 13.27 -11.74
CA ALA A 372 5.27 12.67 -11.64
C ALA A 372 5.54 12.09 -10.26
N ASP A 373 5.13 12.81 -9.20
CA ASP A 373 5.28 12.34 -7.81
C ASP A 373 4.46 11.07 -7.56
N LEU A 374 3.22 11.03 -8.05
CA LEU A 374 2.35 9.86 -7.87
C LEU A 374 2.92 8.61 -8.55
N ASN A 375 3.58 8.77 -9.70
CA ASN A 375 4.24 7.65 -10.39
C ASN A 375 5.40 7.04 -9.57
N VAL A 376 5.96 7.77 -8.62
CA VAL A 376 7.05 7.30 -7.75
C VAL A 376 6.53 6.88 -6.38
N TYR A 377 5.59 7.64 -5.81
CA TYR A 377 5.23 7.51 -4.40
C TYR A 377 3.86 6.89 -4.15
N ALA A 378 3.05 6.64 -5.20
CA ALA A 378 1.79 5.95 -5.02
C ALA A 378 2.01 4.44 -4.95
N PRO A 379 1.63 3.74 -3.86
CA PRO A 379 1.90 2.33 -3.67
C PRO A 379 1.25 1.45 -4.74
N GLU A 380 0.07 1.82 -5.21
CA GLU A 380 -0.66 1.09 -6.25
C GLU A 380 -0.01 1.17 -7.64
N LEU A 381 1.01 1.97 -7.81
CA LEU A 381 1.82 2.03 -9.02
C LEU A 381 3.10 1.18 -8.92
N GLY A 382 3.33 0.52 -7.79
CA GLY A 382 4.46 -0.37 -7.56
C GLY A 382 5.81 0.35 -7.55
N GLY A 383 5.84 1.68 -7.38
CA GLY A 383 7.05 2.47 -7.33
C GLY A 383 7.88 2.18 -6.07
N SER A 384 9.18 2.42 -6.17
CA SER A 384 10.09 2.35 -5.04
C SER A 384 11.16 3.43 -5.17
N THR A 385 11.70 3.88 -4.04
CA THR A 385 12.63 5.01 -3.98
C THR A 385 13.58 4.85 -2.79
N PRO A 386 14.83 5.29 -2.87
CA PRO A 386 15.64 5.49 -1.67
C PRO A 386 15.07 6.64 -0.84
N LEU A 387 15.24 6.61 0.48
CA LEU A 387 14.96 7.76 1.34
C LEU A 387 16.11 8.77 1.25
N VAL A 388 15.79 10.05 1.43
CA VAL A 388 16.78 11.09 1.64
C VAL A 388 17.21 11.09 3.10
N TRP A 389 18.50 11.27 3.35
CA TRP A 389 19.06 11.38 4.69
C TRP A 389 19.66 12.75 4.93
N VAL A 390 19.45 13.27 6.12
CA VAL A 390 20.06 14.52 6.59
C VAL A 390 20.70 14.31 7.95
N ALA A 391 21.82 15.00 8.22
CA ALA A 391 22.32 15.15 9.57
C ALA A 391 21.59 16.33 10.23
N VAL A 392 21.16 16.16 11.47
CA VAL A 392 20.49 17.17 12.27
C VAL A 392 21.22 17.40 13.58
N ARG A 393 21.24 18.64 14.04
CA ARG A 393 21.97 19.03 15.26
C ARG A 393 21.32 18.42 16.50
N ARG A 394 22.06 17.62 17.28
CA ARG A 394 21.58 16.89 18.47
C ARG A 394 20.97 17.81 19.53
N SER A 395 21.51 19.02 19.73
CA SER A 395 21.01 19.95 20.74
C SER A 395 19.57 20.40 20.49
N ALA A 396 19.04 20.16 19.29
CA ALA A 396 17.68 20.50 18.88
C ALA A 396 16.91 19.29 18.33
N THR A 397 17.36 18.10 18.68
CA THR A 397 16.80 16.85 18.18
C THR A 397 16.52 15.91 19.35
N HIS A 398 15.33 15.30 19.39
CA HIS A 398 15.13 14.11 20.20
C HIS A 398 15.49 12.87 19.38
N LEU A 399 16.06 11.90 20.04
CA LEU A 399 16.24 10.54 19.55
C LEU A 399 15.79 9.60 20.66
N ALA A 400 14.74 8.83 20.42
CA ALA A 400 14.14 7.94 21.40
C ALA A 400 14.05 6.51 20.85
N SER A 401 14.15 5.53 21.74
CA SER A 401 13.98 4.11 21.41
C SER A 401 13.45 3.31 22.60
N ILE A 402 12.89 2.14 22.32
CA ILE A 402 12.62 1.15 23.36
C ILE A 402 13.92 0.66 23.99
N SER A 403 13.88 0.15 25.22
CA SER A 403 15.08 -0.20 26.02
C SER A 403 15.99 -1.24 25.36
N LYS A 404 15.45 -2.08 24.47
CA LYS A 404 16.21 -3.15 23.78
C LYS A 404 16.84 -2.71 22.45
N VAL A 405 16.59 -1.48 21.98
CA VAL A 405 17.06 -0.96 20.69
C VAL A 405 18.00 0.22 20.90
N ASP A 406 19.17 0.13 20.31
CA ASP A 406 20.06 1.27 20.16
C ASP A 406 19.69 2.04 18.89
N ALA A 407 19.09 3.22 19.05
CA ALA A 407 18.66 4.06 17.94
C ALA A 407 19.81 4.53 17.05
N GLU A 408 21.00 4.77 17.61
CA GLU A 408 22.19 5.15 16.83
C GLU A 408 22.69 3.99 15.97
N GLN A 409 22.69 2.77 16.51
CA GLN A 409 23.03 1.58 15.75
C GLN A 409 22.00 1.35 14.64
N LEU A 410 20.70 1.50 14.91
CA LEU A 410 19.65 1.38 13.92
C LEU A 410 19.81 2.38 12.76
N ILE A 411 20.19 3.61 13.06
CA ILE A 411 20.50 4.64 12.05
C ILE A 411 21.73 4.24 11.25
N ALA A 412 22.78 3.74 11.92
CA ALA A 412 24.04 3.35 11.28
C ALA A 412 23.88 2.17 10.30
N GLU A 413 22.81 1.37 10.42
CA GLU A 413 22.46 0.34 9.44
C GLU A 413 22.11 0.93 8.06
N HIS A 414 21.69 2.20 8.01
CA HIS A 414 21.24 2.85 6.79
C HIS A 414 22.18 3.93 6.26
N VAL A 415 22.85 4.67 7.15
CA VAL A 415 23.70 5.81 6.78
C VAL A 415 24.79 6.06 7.82
N HIS A 416 25.96 6.49 7.35
CA HIS A 416 27.05 6.96 8.22
C HIS A 416 27.26 8.46 8.04
N LEU A 417 27.55 9.15 9.14
CA LEU A 417 27.95 10.56 9.08
C LEU A 417 29.30 10.70 8.36
N PRO A 418 29.45 11.64 7.43
CA PRO A 418 30.74 11.98 6.84
C PRO A 418 31.73 12.45 7.91
N GLY A 419 33.04 12.15 7.76
CA GLY A 419 34.06 12.40 8.76
C GLY A 419 34.28 13.88 9.15
N HIS A 420 33.67 14.83 8.43
CA HIS A 420 33.70 16.24 8.78
C HIS A 420 32.55 16.67 9.72
N LEU A 421 31.58 15.79 9.98
CA LEU A 421 30.49 16.01 10.94
C LEU A 421 30.80 15.23 12.22
N ASP A 422 30.83 15.92 13.35
CA ASP A 422 31.07 15.29 14.64
C ASP A 422 29.82 14.52 15.12
N PRO A 423 29.89 13.20 15.33
CA PRO A 423 28.79 12.41 15.85
C PRO A 423 28.30 12.84 17.25
N ALA A 424 29.11 13.59 18.01
CA ALA A 424 28.69 14.19 19.27
C ALA A 424 27.73 15.38 19.04
N GLU A 425 27.81 16.06 17.89
CA GLU A 425 26.99 17.22 17.56
C GLU A 425 25.80 16.90 16.63
N TYR A 426 25.91 15.83 15.84
CA TYR A 426 24.91 15.45 14.84
C TYR A 426 24.42 14.03 15.01
N THR A 427 23.17 13.79 14.62
CA THR A 427 22.61 12.47 14.32
C THR A 427 21.94 12.49 12.95
N ALA A 428 21.67 11.35 12.35
CA ALA A 428 21.02 11.32 11.05
C ALA A 428 19.50 11.06 11.17
N MET A 429 18.74 11.63 10.24
CA MET A 429 17.28 11.52 10.15
C MET A 429 16.87 11.21 8.70
N PRO A 430 16.00 10.22 8.46
CA PRO A 430 15.45 9.94 7.15
C PRO A 430 14.29 10.89 6.84
N LEU A 431 14.19 11.27 5.57
CA LEU A 431 13.14 12.12 5.04
C LEU A 431 12.49 11.45 3.83
N HIS A 432 11.19 11.68 3.65
CA HIS A 432 10.53 11.41 2.39
C HIS A 432 11.19 12.23 1.27
N PRO A 433 11.58 11.66 0.11
CA PRO A 433 12.24 12.43 -0.94
C PRO A 433 11.40 13.61 -1.41
N TRP A 434 10.09 13.45 -1.58
CA TRP A 434 9.17 14.55 -1.89
C TRP A 434 9.22 15.68 -0.84
N GLN A 435 9.28 15.30 0.45
CA GLN A 435 9.33 16.28 1.56
C GLN A 435 10.62 17.08 1.50
N TRP A 436 11.76 16.43 1.22
CA TRP A 436 13.03 17.10 1.01
C TRP A 436 12.94 18.12 -0.11
N GLU A 437 12.53 17.71 -1.31
CA GLU A 437 12.51 18.56 -2.50
C GLU A 437 11.49 19.70 -2.40
N ASN A 438 10.29 19.43 -1.91
CA ASN A 438 9.17 20.35 -1.99
C ASN A 438 8.98 21.20 -0.74
N LYS A 439 9.58 20.80 0.41
CA LYS A 439 9.39 21.49 1.69
C LYS A 439 10.70 21.85 2.36
N VAL A 440 11.58 20.88 2.65
CA VAL A 440 12.74 21.13 3.51
C VAL A 440 13.68 22.14 2.87
N THR A 441 13.98 22.00 1.60
CA THR A 441 14.88 22.91 0.85
C THR A 441 14.40 24.35 0.79
N THR A 442 13.12 24.60 1.01
CA THR A 442 12.52 25.93 0.91
C THR A 442 12.04 26.48 2.26
N VAL A 443 11.27 25.67 2.99
CA VAL A 443 10.64 26.08 4.27
C VAL A 443 11.66 26.16 5.40
N PHE A 444 12.69 25.32 5.38
CA PHE A 444 13.73 25.23 6.40
C PHE A 444 15.10 25.73 5.90
N ALA A 445 15.09 26.66 4.95
CA ALA A 445 16.32 27.22 4.37
C ALA A 445 17.26 27.82 5.42
N ASP A 446 16.74 28.45 6.47
CA ASP A 446 17.52 29.00 7.58
C ASP A 446 18.31 27.90 8.32
N ALA A 447 17.68 26.78 8.64
CA ALA A 447 18.31 25.65 9.29
C ALA A 447 19.37 24.95 8.40
N LEU A 448 19.17 24.98 7.08
CA LEU A 448 20.18 24.50 6.13
C LEU A 448 21.39 25.44 6.05
N VAL A 449 21.16 26.75 6.02
CA VAL A 449 22.23 27.75 5.96
C VAL A 449 23.02 27.81 7.27
N SER A 450 22.37 27.65 8.42
CA SER A 450 23.04 27.60 9.74
C SER A 450 23.81 26.29 9.96
N GLY A 451 23.57 25.25 9.16
CA GLY A 451 24.16 23.94 9.36
C GLY A 451 23.46 23.14 10.49
N ASP A 452 22.29 23.57 10.94
CA ASP A 452 21.47 22.77 11.86
C ASP A 452 20.87 21.54 11.16
N ILE A 453 20.69 21.63 9.85
CA ILE A 453 20.36 20.51 8.94
C ILE A 453 21.43 20.45 7.85
N VAL A 454 22.04 19.27 7.63
CA VAL A 454 23.04 19.03 6.58
C VAL A 454 22.59 17.85 5.70
N TYR A 455 22.56 18.06 4.40
CA TYR A 455 22.22 17.00 3.45
C TYR A 455 23.30 15.91 3.41
N LEU A 456 22.92 14.64 3.56
CA LEU A 456 23.82 13.49 3.52
C LEU A 456 23.72 12.71 2.20
N GLY A 457 22.63 12.85 1.45
CA GLY A 457 22.38 12.11 0.22
C GLY A 457 21.19 11.16 0.32
N GLU A 458 21.09 10.31 -0.69
CA GLU A 458 20.12 9.22 -0.74
C GLU A 458 20.67 7.99 -0.01
N GLY A 459 19.79 7.25 0.66
CA GLY A 459 20.10 5.97 1.25
C GLY A 459 20.39 4.89 0.19
N THR A 460 20.94 3.78 0.62
CA THR A 460 21.29 2.65 -0.28
C THR A 460 20.13 1.70 -0.50
N ASP A 461 19.19 1.63 0.46
CA ASP A 461 18.04 0.73 0.42
C ASP A 461 16.94 1.27 -0.48
N LEU A 462 16.35 0.36 -1.24
CA LEU A 462 15.15 0.64 -2.01
C LEU A 462 13.92 0.42 -1.12
N MET A 463 13.10 1.45 -0.99
CA MET A 463 11.97 1.51 -0.09
C MET A 463 10.66 1.60 -0.88
N HIS A 464 9.66 0.83 -0.48
CA HIS A 464 8.33 0.83 -1.11
C HIS A 464 7.33 1.58 -0.24
N PRO A 465 6.66 2.64 -0.77
CA PRO A 465 5.65 3.37 -0.02
C PRO A 465 4.42 2.46 0.22
N GLN A 466 3.88 2.52 1.42
CA GLN A 466 2.65 1.84 1.78
C GLN A 466 1.43 2.76 1.58
N GLN A 467 0.20 2.26 1.80
CA GLN A 467 -1.03 3.02 1.55
C GLN A 467 -1.08 4.39 2.26
N SER A 468 -0.39 4.54 3.37
CA SER A 468 -0.26 5.83 4.07
C SER A 468 0.60 6.87 3.34
N LEU A 469 1.28 6.52 2.24
CA LEU A 469 2.27 7.29 1.46
C LEU A 469 3.58 7.61 2.19
N ARG A 470 3.54 7.77 3.49
CA ARG A 470 4.66 8.22 4.34
C ARG A 470 5.37 7.10 5.10
N THR A 471 4.80 5.90 5.07
CA THR A 471 5.41 4.69 5.64
C THR A 471 6.04 3.87 4.53
N PHE A 472 7.28 3.47 4.71
CA PHE A 472 8.06 2.76 3.72
C PHE A 472 8.46 1.38 4.23
N PHE A 473 8.22 0.36 3.41
CA PHE A 473 8.73 -0.99 3.61
C PHE A 473 10.11 -1.11 2.96
N ASN A 474 11.06 -1.75 3.64
CA ASN A 474 12.40 -1.95 3.08
C ASN A 474 12.41 -3.17 2.15
N LEU A 475 12.50 -2.93 0.84
CA LEU A 475 12.55 -4.01 -0.17
C LEU A 475 13.93 -4.66 -0.24
N SER A 476 15.00 -3.92 0.05
CA SER A 476 16.36 -4.42 0.00
C SER A 476 16.66 -5.36 1.17
N ARG A 477 16.12 -5.05 2.33
CA ARG A 477 16.32 -5.79 3.59
C ARG A 477 14.98 -5.89 4.34
N PRO A 478 14.07 -6.80 3.92
CA PRO A 478 12.69 -6.89 4.44
C PRO A 478 12.60 -7.19 5.94
N GLU A 479 13.68 -7.71 6.53
CA GLU A 479 13.81 -7.96 7.96
C GLU A 479 13.99 -6.68 8.78
N LEU A 480 14.43 -5.59 8.16
CA LEU A 480 14.59 -4.32 8.84
C LEU A 480 13.25 -3.62 9.07
N PRO A 481 13.20 -2.73 10.08
CA PRO A 481 11.99 -1.98 10.39
C PRO A 481 11.48 -1.13 9.22
N TYR A 482 10.17 -0.91 9.18
CA TYR A 482 9.60 0.17 8.38
C TYR A 482 10.16 1.51 8.82
N VAL A 483 10.21 2.45 7.88
CA VAL A 483 10.49 3.86 8.17
C VAL A 483 9.23 4.68 7.87
N LYS A 484 8.66 5.34 8.88
CA LYS A 484 7.54 6.28 8.72
C LYS A 484 8.08 7.68 8.81
N THR A 485 7.90 8.50 7.76
CA THR A 485 8.44 9.86 7.62
C THR A 485 7.30 10.88 7.58
N ALA A 486 7.60 12.14 7.83
CA ALA A 486 6.65 13.21 7.56
C ALA A 486 6.55 13.47 6.06
N VAL A 487 5.33 13.72 5.57
CA VAL A 487 5.07 14.24 4.22
C VAL A 487 3.94 15.28 4.28
N ALA A 488 4.21 16.50 3.83
CA ALA A 488 3.26 17.62 3.91
C ALA A 488 2.25 17.60 2.74
N VAL A 489 1.62 16.45 2.53
CA VAL A 489 0.58 16.18 1.53
C VAL A 489 -0.75 15.96 2.25
N ARG A 490 -1.82 16.52 1.73
CA ARG A 490 -3.17 16.28 2.26
C ARG A 490 -3.75 15.00 1.66
N ASN A 491 -4.20 14.10 2.53
CA ASN A 491 -4.90 12.89 2.13
C ASN A 491 -5.96 12.52 3.18
N MET A 492 -7.19 12.25 2.76
CA MET A 492 -8.37 11.98 3.61
C MET A 492 -8.63 13.09 4.66
N GLY A 493 -8.51 14.36 4.24
CA GLY A 493 -8.77 15.51 5.12
C GLY A 493 -7.60 15.91 6.05
N PHE A 494 -6.48 15.17 6.06
CA PHE A 494 -5.31 15.45 6.92
C PHE A 494 -4.05 15.77 6.13
N THR A 495 -3.22 16.64 6.68
CA THR A 495 -1.81 16.72 6.30
C THR A 495 -1.04 15.59 6.99
N ARG A 496 -0.35 14.78 6.21
CA ARG A 496 0.36 13.57 6.67
C ARG A 496 1.72 13.90 7.33
N GLY A 497 1.72 14.88 8.24
CA GLY A 497 2.89 15.24 9.04
C GLY A 497 3.10 14.32 10.24
N LEU A 498 4.30 14.39 10.86
CA LEU A 498 4.65 13.76 12.13
C LEU A 498 5.11 14.83 13.11
N SER A 499 4.50 14.89 14.29
CA SER A 499 4.90 15.81 15.35
C SER A 499 6.14 15.26 16.07
N PRO A 500 7.26 16.01 16.15
CA PRO A 500 8.41 15.62 16.96
C PRO A 500 8.03 15.34 18.41
N ALA A 501 7.13 16.14 19.00
CA ALA A 501 6.69 15.95 20.39
C ALA A 501 6.00 14.59 20.60
N TYR A 502 5.09 14.19 19.69
CA TYR A 502 4.44 12.87 19.78
C TYR A 502 5.43 11.73 19.49
N MET A 503 6.35 11.94 18.55
CA MET A 503 7.35 10.93 18.22
C MET A 503 8.29 10.63 19.39
N ALA A 504 8.58 11.61 20.25
CA ALA A 504 9.42 11.40 21.41
C ALA A 504 8.89 10.35 22.39
N ASP A 505 7.58 10.26 22.53
CA ASP A 505 6.92 9.35 23.49
C ASP A 505 6.54 8.00 22.87
N ASN A 506 6.47 7.89 21.52
CA ASN A 506 5.99 6.71 20.84
C ASN A 506 6.71 5.41 21.23
N PRO A 507 8.06 5.34 21.28
CA PRO A 507 8.74 4.13 21.72
C PRO A 507 8.37 3.72 23.15
N ALA A 508 8.26 4.68 24.07
CA ALA A 508 7.89 4.40 25.45
C ALA A 508 6.44 3.87 25.59
N ILE A 509 5.50 4.39 24.78
CA ILE A 509 4.13 3.86 24.70
C ILE A 509 4.15 2.41 24.24
N ASN A 510 4.88 2.13 23.15
CA ASN A 510 4.96 0.78 22.58
C ASN A 510 5.65 -0.21 23.53
N GLU A 511 6.68 0.23 24.27
CA GLU A 511 7.32 -0.59 25.28
C GLU A 511 6.37 -0.89 26.43
N TRP A 512 5.63 0.11 26.93
CA TRP A 512 4.63 -0.08 27.97
C TRP A 512 3.50 -1.02 27.53
N LEU A 513 2.96 -0.86 26.31
CA LEU A 513 1.98 -1.77 25.76
C LEU A 513 2.50 -3.21 25.69
N GLY A 514 3.77 -3.38 25.29
CA GLY A 514 4.43 -4.68 25.30
C GLY A 514 4.45 -5.33 26.67
N THR A 515 4.68 -4.57 27.75
CA THR A 515 4.64 -5.11 29.12
C THR A 515 3.27 -5.64 29.54
N LEU A 516 2.20 -5.16 28.92
CA LEU A 516 0.83 -5.58 29.20
C LEU A 516 0.36 -6.74 28.31
N LEU A 517 0.73 -6.69 27.02
CA LEU A 517 0.05 -7.48 25.98
C LEU A 517 0.90 -8.61 25.40
N ASP A 518 2.24 -8.51 25.43
CA ASP A 518 3.11 -9.55 24.83
C ASP A 518 2.94 -10.94 25.49
N ASP A 519 2.58 -10.97 26.78
CA ASP A 519 2.39 -12.19 27.56
C ASP A 519 0.91 -12.53 27.82
N ASP A 520 -0.03 -11.77 27.23
CA ASP A 520 -1.46 -12.08 27.36
C ASP A 520 -1.79 -13.46 26.78
N PRO A 521 -2.42 -14.36 27.57
CA PRO A 521 -2.64 -15.74 27.15
C PRO A 521 -3.61 -15.88 25.97
N ASP A 522 -4.58 -14.97 25.85
CA ASP A 522 -5.55 -15.02 24.74
C ASP A 522 -4.92 -14.52 23.44
N LEU A 523 -4.16 -13.41 23.50
CA LEU A 523 -3.43 -12.90 22.34
C LEU A 523 -2.39 -13.91 21.84
N ARG A 524 -1.65 -14.55 22.74
CA ARG A 524 -0.70 -15.61 22.38
C ARG A 524 -1.38 -16.83 21.77
N ARG A 525 -2.51 -17.27 22.35
CA ARG A 525 -3.28 -18.41 21.83
C ARG A 525 -3.72 -18.20 20.39
N HIS A 526 -4.05 -16.98 20.02
CA HIS A 526 -4.51 -16.60 18.68
C HIS A 526 -3.40 -16.03 17.81
N ASN A 527 -2.12 -16.13 18.22
CA ASN A 527 -0.96 -15.62 17.52
C ASN A 527 -1.10 -14.13 17.11
N VAL A 528 -1.60 -13.33 18.04
CA VAL A 528 -1.76 -11.88 17.89
C VAL A 528 -0.56 -11.18 18.50
N ARG A 529 0.06 -10.29 17.74
CA ARG A 529 1.30 -9.60 18.11
C ARG A 529 1.18 -8.11 17.81
N LEU A 530 2.01 -7.31 18.48
CA LEU A 530 2.17 -5.90 18.22
C LEU A 530 3.38 -5.69 17.30
N LEU A 531 3.26 -4.84 16.28
CA LEU A 531 4.42 -4.29 15.57
C LEU A 531 4.76 -2.97 16.21
N LYS A 532 5.77 -3.00 17.08
CA LYS A 532 6.14 -1.86 17.92
C LYS A 532 6.84 -0.77 17.10
N GLU A 533 6.55 0.47 17.46
CA GLU A 533 7.32 1.64 17.03
C GLU A 533 8.55 1.74 17.94
N ILE A 534 9.68 1.20 17.46
CA ILE A 534 10.86 0.88 18.27
C ILE A 534 11.84 2.02 18.45
N ALA A 535 11.83 2.99 17.55
CA ALA A 535 12.66 4.18 17.63
C ALA A 535 12.02 5.36 16.89
N SER A 536 12.41 6.56 17.25
CA SER A 536 11.96 7.79 16.61
C SER A 536 13.01 8.89 16.69
N VAL A 537 12.96 9.80 15.73
CA VAL A 537 13.78 11.01 15.67
C VAL A 537 12.93 12.20 15.27
N GLY A 538 13.16 13.38 15.87
CA GLY A 538 12.44 14.60 15.52
C GLY A 538 13.25 15.84 15.80
N PHE A 539 13.32 16.74 14.81
CA PHE A 539 14.06 17.99 14.88
C PHE A 539 13.12 19.14 15.23
N THR A 540 13.53 19.96 16.21
CA THR A 540 12.79 21.13 16.73
C THR A 540 13.64 22.41 16.69
N GLY A 541 14.76 22.37 15.98
CA GLY A 541 15.72 23.48 15.91
C GLY A 541 15.32 24.63 14.99
N ASP A 542 14.18 24.52 14.33
CA ASP A 542 13.69 25.50 13.37
C ASP A 542 12.92 26.66 14.04
N VAL A 543 12.65 27.70 13.25
CA VAL A 543 11.97 28.92 13.70
C VAL A 543 10.53 28.64 14.15
N TYR A 544 9.86 27.64 13.57
CA TYR A 544 8.47 27.32 13.86
C TYR A 544 8.30 26.70 15.25
N HIS A 545 9.30 25.98 15.74
CA HIS A 545 9.34 25.45 17.11
C HIS A 545 9.90 26.48 18.13
N ARG A 546 10.92 27.23 17.73
CA ARG A 546 11.60 28.19 18.66
C ARG A 546 10.83 29.47 18.92
N SER A 547 9.88 29.84 18.03
CA SER A 547 9.19 31.12 18.16
C SER A 547 7.92 31.02 18.99
N THR A 548 8.02 31.34 20.28
CA THR A 548 6.86 31.48 21.19
C THR A 548 5.89 32.59 20.77
N ARG A 549 6.28 33.50 19.88
CA ARG A 549 5.47 34.63 19.40
C ARG A 549 4.52 34.24 18.26
N LEU A 550 4.70 33.09 17.64
CA LEU A 550 3.82 32.64 16.57
C LEU A 550 2.48 32.11 17.08
N GLY A 551 2.28 32.07 18.41
CA GLY A 551 0.98 31.83 19.02
C GLY A 551 0.40 30.41 18.82
N THR A 552 1.17 29.53 18.27
CA THR A 552 0.76 28.14 18.10
C THR A 552 1.22 27.35 19.34
N ALA A 553 0.34 27.20 20.30
CA ALA A 553 0.43 26.08 21.20
C ALA A 553 0.25 24.83 20.37
N ASP A 554 1.30 24.02 20.27
CA ASP A 554 1.34 22.63 19.78
C ASP A 554 0.44 22.29 18.57
N GLY A 555 0.96 22.43 17.36
CA GLY A 555 0.36 21.73 16.26
C GLY A 555 0.21 22.41 14.91
N GLY A 556 0.90 23.50 14.64
CA GLY A 556 0.95 24.08 13.29
C GLY A 556 1.51 23.07 12.27
N PRO A 557 1.06 23.08 11.00
CA PRO A 557 1.51 22.10 10.00
C PRO A 557 3.03 22.10 9.79
N HIS A 558 3.70 23.25 9.98
CA HIS A 558 5.15 23.39 9.87
C HIS A 558 5.92 22.68 11.00
N GLN A 559 5.30 22.52 12.18
CA GLN A 559 5.87 21.78 13.31
C GLN A 559 5.78 20.25 13.15
N LYS A 560 5.15 19.75 12.08
CA LYS A 560 4.95 18.34 11.81
C LYS A 560 5.71 17.86 10.57
N MET A 561 6.78 18.55 10.17
CA MET A 561 7.47 18.31 8.90
C MET A 561 8.81 17.57 9.03
N LEU A 562 9.42 17.56 10.23
CA LEU A 562 10.78 17.06 10.47
C LEU A 562 10.80 16.02 11.59
N ALA A 563 10.23 14.86 11.32
CA ALA A 563 10.32 13.69 12.19
C ALA A 563 10.22 12.40 11.38
N ALA A 564 10.73 11.32 11.98
CA ALA A 564 10.60 9.98 11.48
C ALA A 564 10.53 8.96 12.64
N LEU A 565 10.00 7.79 12.36
CA LEU A 565 10.00 6.65 13.29
C LEU A 565 10.31 5.35 12.56
N TRP A 566 10.77 4.36 13.33
CA TRP A 566 10.98 2.99 12.89
C TRP A 566 10.00 2.06 13.59
N ARG A 567 9.34 1.21 12.81
CA ARG A 567 8.39 0.20 13.27
C ARG A 567 8.86 -1.18 12.83
N GLU A 568 8.73 -2.17 13.70
CA GLU A 568 9.09 -3.57 13.41
C GLU A 568 8.51 -4.05 12.08
N SER A 569 9.27 -4.90 11.38
CA SER A 569 8.79 -5.61 10.20
C SER A 569 8.04 -6.89 10.63
N PRO A 570 6.91 -7.24 9.98
CA PRO A 570 6.25 -8.52 10.24
C PRO A 570 7.05 -9.70 9.69
N ILE A 571 7.91 -9.49 8.71
CA ILE A 571 8.56 -10.57 7.94
C ILE A 571 9.37 -11.53 8.82
N PRO A 572 10.28 -11.07 9.71
CA PRO A 572 11.04 -11.99 10.57
C PRO A 572 10.19 -12.66 11.65
N LEU A 573 8.96 -12.20 11.86
CA LEU A 573 8.04 -12.71 12.88
C LEU A 573 7.07 -13.77 12.32
N LEU A 574 7.02 -13.96 11.01
CA LEU A 574 6.16 -14.96 10.37
C LEU A 574 6.64 -16.38 10.69
N ALA A 575 5.69 -17.29 10.89
CA ALA A 575 6.03 -18.71 10.93
C ALA A 575 6.49 -19.19 9.54
N THR A 576 7.34 -20.21 9.53
CA THR A 576 7.89 -20.76 8.29
C THR A 576 6.77 -21.25 7.36
N GLY A 577 6.74 -20.74 6.15
CA GLY A 577 5.74 -21.07 5.13
C GLY A 577 4.52 -20.15 5.12
N ASN A 578 4.33 -19.32 6.15
CA ASN A 578 3.25 -18.35 6.20
C ASN A 578 3.58 -17.08 5.40
N THR A 579 2.53 -16.35 5.07
CA THR A 579 2.62 -15.06 4.37
C THR A 579 1.90 -13.97 5.16
N ALA A 580 2.23 -12.73 4.85
CA ALA A 580 1.58 -11.55 5.42
C ALA A 580 0.74 -10.83 4.36
N VAL A 581 -0.37 -10.22 4.78
CA VAL A 581 -1.18 -9.30 3.97
C VAL A 581 -1.80 -8.24 4.89
N THR A 582 -1.93 -7.00 4.42
CA THR A 582 -2.71 -6.00 5.16
C THR A 582 -4.17 -6.45 5.22
N LEU A 583 -4.86 -6.24 6.35
CA LEU A 583 -6.28 -6.61 6.49
C LEU A 583 -7.16 -6.00 5.38
N ALA A 584 -6.80 -4.83 4.87
CA ALA A 584 -7.48 -4.21 3.73
C ALA A 584 -7.60 -5.14 2.50
N ALA A 585 -6.71 -6.10 2.35
CA ALA A 585 -6.75 -7.07 1.25
C ALA A 585 -8.02 -7.96 1.26
N VAL A 586 -8.64 -8.20 2.42
CA VAL A 586 -9.91 -8.94 2.48
C VAL A 586 -11.08 -8.19 1.84
N LEU A 587 -10.93 -6.87 1.65
CA LEU A 587 -11.92 -6.00 0.99
C LEU A 587 -11.59 -5.78 -0.50
N HIS A 588 -10.46 -6.32 -0.99
CA HIS A 588 -10.03 -6.11 -2.36
C HIS A 588 -10.92 -6.87 -3.36
N THR A 589 -11.30 -6.15 -4.43
CA THR A 589 -11.92 -6.73 -5.62
C THR A 589 -11.09 -6.37 -6.85
N ASP A 590 -10.99 -7.29 -7.81
CA ASP A 590 -10.36 -7.01 -9.10
C ASP A 590 -11.28 -6.24 -10.05
N ALA A 591 -10.79 -5.97 -11.26
CA ALA A 591 -11.55 -5.24 -12.28
C ALA A 591 -12.83 -5.98 -12.74
N ALA A 592 -12.93 -7.29 -12.51
CA ALA A 592 -14.12 -8.09 -12.80
C ALA A 592 -15.09 -8.15 -11.61
N GLY A 593 -14.76 -7.49 -10.49
CA GLY A 593 -15.53 -7.53 -9.25
C GLY A 593 -15.35 -8.79 -8.42
N SER A 594 -14.39 -9.66 -8.76
CA SER A 594 -14.09 -10.87 -7.99
C SER A 594 -13.45 -10.51 -6.64
N SER A 595 -13.92 -11.10 -5.55
CA SER A 595 -13.42 -10.84 -4.20
C SER A 595 -12.18 -11.69 -3.88
N LEU A 596 -11.12 -11.05 -3.37
CA LEU A 596 -9.91 -11.73 -2.93
C LEU A 596 -10.17 -12.62 -1.69
N ALA A 597 -11.01 -12.17 -0.76
CA ALA A 597 -11.41 -12.99 0.38
C ALA A 597 -12.17 -14.26 -0.06
N ALA A 598 -13.08 -14.15 -1.02
CA ALA A 598 -13.80 -15.31 -1.58
C ALA A 598 -12.85 -16.31 -2.25
N GLU A 599 -11.85 -15.82 -2.99
CA GLU A 599 -10.80 -16.64 -3.60
C GLU A 599 -9.97 -17.36 -2.53
N TRP A 600 -9.56 -16.66 -1.47
CA TRP A 600 -8.80 -17.25 -0.36
C TRP A 600 -9.60 -18.31 0.41
N ILE A 601 -10.89 -18.07 0.66
CA ILE A 601 -11.78 -19.07 1.25
C ILE A 601 -11.74 -20.36 0.41
N THR A 602 -11.93 -20.22 -0.90
CA THR A 602 -11.92 -21.37 -1.83
C THR A 602 -10.59 -22.09 -1.81
N ARG A 603 -9.46 -21.37 -1.86
CA ARG A 603 -8.11 -21.97 -1.90
C ARG A 603 -7.69 -22.59 -0.59
N SER A 604 -8.13 -22.05 0.52
CA SER A 604 -7.82 -22.61 1.85
C SER A 604 -8.39 -24.01 2.05
N GLY A 605 -9.40 -24.40 1.27
CA GLY A 605 -10.14 -25.63 1.45
C GLY A 605 -11.05 -25.65 2.68
N LEU A 606 -11.15 -24.55 3.40
CA LEU A 606 -12.06 -24.40 4.53
C LEU A 606 -13.46 -24.03 4.03
N ASP A 607 -14.48 -24.42 4.80
CA ASP A 607 -15.79 -23.82 4.61
C ASP A 607 -15.78 -22.34 5.04
N ALA A 608 -16.63 -21.53 4.41
CA ALA A 608 -16.64 -20.08 4.60
C ALA A 608 -16.85 -19.67 6.07
N ARG A 609 -17.66 -20.40 6.84
CA ARG A 609 -17.91 -20.10 8.26
C ARG A 609 -16.67 -20.30 9.09
N THR A 610 -15.96 -21.40 8.88
CA THR A 610 -14.69 -21.70 9.57
C THR A 610 -13.62 -20.67 9.22
N TRP A 611 -13.53 -20.25 7.96
CA TRP A 611 -12.58 -19.23 7.55
C TRP A 611 -12.87 -17.88 8.23
N VAL A 612 -14.14 -17.47 8.24
CA VAL A 612 -14.59 -16.23 8.93
C VAL A 612 -14.33 -16.34 10.44
N ASP A 613 -14.59 -17.49 11.06
CA ASP A 613 -14.26 -17.67 12.49
C ASP A 613 -12.77 -17.44 12.77
N ARG A 614 -11.88 -18.00 11.95
CA ARG A 614 -10.43 -17.77 12.10
C ARG A 614 -10.07 -16.30 11.97
N LEU A 615 -10.66 -15.61 10.97
CA LEU A 615 -10.46 -14.17 10.83
C LEU A 615 -10.90 -13.41 12.08
N LEU A 616 -12.08 -13.72 12.61
CA LEU A 616 -12.62 -13.05 13.79
C LEU A 616 -11.81 -13.34 15.06
N ASP A 617 -11.27 -14.55 15.18
CA ASP A 617 -10.42 -14.92 16.30
C ASP A 617 -9.07 -14.18 16.33
N VAL A 618 -8.57 -13.74 15.17
CA VAL A 618 -7.32 -12.95 15.09
C VAL A 618 -7.54 -11.45 14.91
N TYR A 619 -8.78 -10.99 14.71
CA TYR A 619 -9.09 -9.59 14.44
C TYR A 619 -10.05 -8.96 15.45
N LEU A 620 -11.30 -9.44 15.53
CA LEU A 620 -12.32 -8.89 16.43
C LEU A 620 -12.05 -9.29 17.90
N ARG A 621 -11.75 -10.55 18.16
CA ARG A 621 -11.51 -11.06 19.51
C ARG A 621 -10.39 -10.32 20.23
N PRO A 622 -9.22 -10.04 19.61
CA PRO A 622 -8.16 -9.25 20.25
C PRO A 622 -8.61 -7.84 20.63
N ALA A 623 -9.37 -7.16 19.76
CA ALA A 623 -9.90 -5.83 20.07
C ALA A 623 -10.82 -5.86 21.29
N ILE A 624 -11.68 -6.85 21.40
CA ILE A 624 -12.52 -7.07 22.60
C ILE A 624 -11.65 -7.35 23.83
N ARG A 625 -10.64 -8.24 23.71
CA ARG A 625 -9.75 -8.60 24.80
C ARG A 625 -9.00 -7.42 25.39
N VAL A 626 -8.39 -6.63 24.51
CA VAL A 626 -7.58 -5.46 24.92
C VAL A 626 -8.46 -4.40 25.59
N LEU A 627 -9.65 -4.17 25.08
CA LEU A 627 -10.58 -3.21 25.67
C LEU A 627 -11.16 -3.72 27.00
N ALA A 628 -11.64 -4.96 27.05
CA ALA A 628 -12.32 -5.50 28.22
C ALA A 628 -11.39 -5.71 29.42
N GLU A 629 -10.17 -6.17 29.19
CA GLU A 629 -9.21 -6.51 30.23
C GLU A 629 -8.29 -5.34 30.61
N TYR A 630 -7.85 -4.58 29.59
CA TYR A 630 -6.83 -3.57 29.79
C TYR A 630 -7.36 -2.13 29.73
N ASP A 631 -8.65 -1.93 29.40
CA ASP A 631 -9.24 -0.60 29.18
C ASP A 631 -8.52 0.21 28.10
N ILE A 632 -7.91 -0.48 27.15
CA ILE A 632 -7.13 0.12 26.05
C ILE A 632 -7.94 -0.01 24.77
N VAL A 633 -8.02 1.05 24.01
CA VAL A 633 -8.57 1.06 22.66
C VAL A 633 -7.45 1.26 21.66
N PHE A 634 -7.51 0.51 20.56
CA PHE A 634 -6.75 0.72 19.33
C PHE A 634 -7.69 1.28 18.27
N MET A 635 -7.15 1.74 17.16
CA MET A 635 -7.90 1.98 15.92
C MET A 635 -7.61 0.86 14.92
N PRO A 636 -8.23 -0.32 15.05
CA PRO A 636 -7.91 -1.49 14.25
C PRO A 636 -8.67 -1.50 12.91
N HIS A 637 -8.68 -0.35 12.21
CA HIS A 637 -9.21 -0.28 10.86
C HIS A 637 -8.34 -1.09 9.89
N SER A 638 -8.80 -1.24 8.65
CA SER A 638 -8.23 -2.18 7.68
C SER A 638 -6.75 -1.97 7.35
N GLU A 639 -6.21 -0.75 7.52
CA GLU A 639 -4.78 -0.47 7.28
C GLU A 639 -3.90 -0.77 8.51
N ASN A 640 -4.45 -0.81 9.73
CA ASN A 640 -3.69 -0.93 10.98
C ASN A 640 -3.51 -2.37 11.46
N VAL A 641 -3.99 -3.33 10.70
CA VAL A 641 -3.83 -4.75 11.00
C VAL A 641 -3.20 -5.47 9.80
N ILE A 642 -2.21 -6.31 10.07
CA ILE A 642 -1.62 -7.23 9.09
C ILE A 642 -2.03 -8.64 9.52
N LEU A 643 -2.56 -9.42 8.59
CA LEU A 643 -2.90 -10.83 8.82
C LEU A 643 -1.69 -11.71 8.49
N GLU A 644 -1.49 -12.74 9.30
CA GLU A 644 -0.65 -13.88 8.95
C GLU A 644 -1.54 -14.98 8.38
N LEU A 645 -1.19 -15.47 7.20
CA LEU A 645 -1.95 -16.50 6.50
C LEU A 645 -1.12 -17.78 6.37
N ASP A 646 -1.73 -18.91 6.71
CA ASP A 646 -1.28 -20.27 6.37
C ASP A 646 -2.23 -20.84 5.31
N ASN A 647 -1.70 -21.17 4.14
CA ASN A 647 -2.50 -21.66 3.03
C ASN A 647 -3.81 -20.86 2.83
N PHE A 648 -3.69 -19.53 2.72
CA PHE A 648 -4.79 -18.57 2.54
C PHE A 648 -5.78 -18.44 3.71
N ALA A 649 -5.58 -19.14 4.81
CA ALA A 649 -6.42 -19.04 6.01
C ALA A 649 -5.75 -18.14 7.06
N PRO A 650 -6.49 -17.23 7.71
CA PRO A 650 -5.95 -16.45 8.83
C PRO A 650 -5.55 -17.36 10.00
N VAL A 651 -4.30 -17.17 10.49
CA VAL A 651 -3.74 -17.93 11.64
C VAL A 651 -3.10 -17.03 12.67
N GLY A 652 -2.99 -15.74 12.41
CA GLY A 652 -2.43 -14.75 13.32
C GLY A 652 -2.61 -13.34 12.77
N SER A 653 -2.25 -12.35 13.55
CA SER A 653 -2.29 -10.95 13.16
C SER A 653 -1.23 -10.11 13.86
N PHE A 654 -0.96 -8.96 13.26
CA PHE A 654 -0.10 -7.92 13.82
C PHE A 654 -0.89 -6.60 13.86
N PHE A 655 -0.97 -5.99 15.04
CA PHE A 655 -1.54 -4.66 15.22
C PHE A 655 -0.43 -3.61 15.17
N LYS A 656 -0.64 -2.50 14.49
CA LYS A 656 0.35 -1.44 14.27
C LYS A 656 -0.23 -0.05 14.49
N ASP A 657 0.62 1.00 14.38
CA ASP A 657 0.29 2.42 14.60
C ASP A 657 -0.19 2.70 16.06
N LEU A 658 0.49 2.09 17.02
CA LEU A 658 0.10 2.07 18.43
C LEU A 658 0.51 3.35 19.19
N GLY A 659 1.41 4.16 18.67
CA GLY A 659 1.89 5.35 19.37
C GLY A 659 0.97 6.56 19.24
N GLU A 660 0.33 6.76 18.09
CA GLU A 660 -0.54 7.91 17.81
C GLU A 660 -2.02 7.63 18.09
N GLU A 661 -2.46 6.37 17.96
CA GLU A 661 -3.88 5.99 17.88
C GLU A 661 -4.36 5.15 19.07
N VAL A 662 -3.54 4.98 20.10
CA VAL A 662 -3.92 4.28 21.31
C VAL A 662 -4.48 5.22 22.37
N ALA A 663 -5.53 4.79 23.07
CA ALA A 663 -6.05 5.51 24.25
C ALA A 663 -6.38 4.54 25.38
N VAL A 664 -6.16 5.01 26.61
CA VAL A 664 -6.62 4.34 27.85
C VAL A 664 -7.92 4.99 28.30
N VAL A 665 -9.03 4.26 28.23
CA VAL A 665 -10.39 4.77 28.46
C VAL A 665 -10.88 4.61 29.91
N ASN A 666 -9.97 4.32 30.84
CA ASN A 666 -10.28 4.20 32.27
C ASN A 666 -9.31 5.05 33.10
N ALA A 667 -9.83 6.09 33.73
CA ALA A 667 -9.04 6.98 34.58
C ALA A 667 -8.41 6.29 35.80
N ALA A 668 -8.96 5.15 36.25
CA ALA A 668 -8.41 4.39 37.37
C ALA A 668 -7.15 3.58 36.98
N ARG A 669 -6.92 3.35 35.69
CA ARG A 669 -5.71 2.68 35.19
C ARG A 669 -4.57 3.68 35.17
N GLN A 670 -3.53 3.43 35.94
CA GLN A 670 -2.34 4.28 35.97
C GLN A 670 -1.53 4.11 34.69
N VAL A 671 -1.35 5.21 33.98
CA VAL A 671 -0.43 5.34 32.84
C VAL A 671 0.85 6.03 33.33
N PRO A 672 2.05 5.56 32.99
CA PRO A 672 3.30 6.21 33.37
C PRO A 672 3.34 7.69 32.92
N THR A 673 3.86 8.57 33.79
CA THR A 673 3.90 10.02 33.53
C THR A 673 4.49 10.41 32.16
N PRO A 674 5.59 9.76 31.67
CA PRO A 674 6.17 10.12 30.36
C PRO A 674 5.22 9.91 29.18
N ILE A 675 4.24 9.01 29.32
CA ILE A 675 3.28 8.65 28.26
C ILE A 675 1.83 9.02 28.64
N SER A 676 1.64 9.91 29.60
CA SER A 676 0.30 10.28 30.13
C SER A 676 -0.66 10.81 29.08
N ARG A 677 -0.16 11.27 27.91
CA ARG A 677 -1.00 11.76 26.79
C ARG A 677 -1.98 10.72 26.24
N ILE A 678 -1.70 9.41 26.42
CA ILE A 678 -2.63 8.35 25.98
C ILE A 678 -3.79 8.14 26.96
N GLN A 679 -3.76 8.79 28.14
CA GLN A 679 -4.87 8.75 29.06
C GLN A 679 -6.00 9.66 28.53
N ALA A 680 -7.16 9.08 28.28
CA ALA A 680 -8.32 9.88 27.88
C ALA A 680 -8.73 10.85 29.01
N ASP A 681 -8.80 12.14 28.72
CA ASP A 681 -8.92 13.24 29.71
C ASP A 681 -10.16 13.19 30.60
N ASN A 682 -11.21 12.51 30.20
CA ASN A 682 -12.52 12.65 30.84
C ASN A 682 -12.97 11.50 31.73
N GLY A 683 -12.16 10.54 32.05
CA GLY A 683 -12.36 9.57 33.14
C GLY A 683 -13.71 8.86 33.29
N SER A 684 -14.71 9.20 32.52
CA SER A 684 -16.08 8.72 32.65
C SER A 684 -16.71 8.37 31.31
N PHE A 685 -16.06 7.46 30.57
CA PHE A 685 -16.75 6.81 29.47
C PHE A 685 -17.74 5.79 30.03
N ASP A 686 -19.01 5.90 29.64
CA ASP A 686 -19.98 4.83 29.86
C ASP A 686 -19.60 3.61 29.01
N ASP A 687 -20.21 2.45 29.27
CA ASP A 687 -19.89 1.22 28.55
C ASP A 687 -20.19 1.31 27.07
N GLU A 688 -21.18 2.12 26.65
CA GLU A 688 -21.48 2.36 25.23
C GLU A 688 -20.35 3.14 24.56
N ALA A 689 -19.89 4.21 25.16
CA ALA A 689 -18.78 5.02 24.63
C ALA A 689 -17.47 4.22 24.55
N ARG A 690 -17.26 3.32 25.52
CA ARG A 690 -16.10 2.40 25.52
C ARG A 690 -16.17 1.36 24.41
N ALA A 691 -17.35 0.86 24.07
CA ALA A 691 -17.57 -0.11 22.99
C ALA A 691 -17.53 0.54 21.58
N LEU A 692 -17.67 1.86 21.51
CA LEU A 692 -17.80 2.60 20.26
C LEU A 692 -16.64 2.36 19.26
N PRO A 693 -15.36 2.30 19.66
CA PRO A 693 -14.26 1.99 18.72
C PRO A 693 -14.44 0.63 18.02
N ILE A 694 -14.92 -0.39 18.74
CA ILE A 694 -15.21 -1.70 18.13
C ILE A 694 -16.37 -1.59 17.15
N HIS A 695 -17.45 -0.87 17.51
CA HIS A 695 -18.57 -0.65 16.61
C HIS A 695 -18.16 0.14 15.36
N THR A 696 -17.37 1.19 15.52
CA THR A 696 -16.99 2.10 14.42
C THR A 696 -15.90 1.47 13.53
N ASP A 697 -14.76 1.05 14.12
CA ASP A 697 -13.59 0.68 13.33
C ASP A 697 -13.64 -0.76 12.84
N VAL A 698 -14.20 -1.67 13.66
CA VAL A 698 -14.25 -3.10 13.33
C VAL A 698 -15.56 -3.48 12.66
N ILE A 699 -16.70 -3.25 13.32
CA ILE A 699 -18.00 -3.71 12.85
C ILE A 699 -18.43 -2.90 11.62
N ASP A 700 -18.42 -1.58 11.72
CA ASP A 700 -18.83 -0.70 10.63
C ASP A 700 -17.71 -0.47 9.60
N GLY A 701 -16.48 -0.21 10.05
CA GLY A 701 -15.36 0.15 9.19
C GLY A 701 -14.83 -1.00 8.33
N VAL A 702 -14.95 -2.26 8.78
CA VAL A 702 -14.40 -3.43 8.07
C VAL A 702 -15.45 -4.51 7.83
N LEU A 703 -16.11 -5.00 8.89
CA LEU A 703 -16.98 -6.17 8.79
C LEU A 703 -18.25 -5.90 7.99
N ARG A 704 -18.77 -4.67 7.99
CA ARG A 704 -19.87 -4.22 7.13
C ARG A 704 -19.55 -4.47 5.65
N HIS A 705 -18.38 -4.05 5.22
CA HIS A 705 -17.94 -4.19 3.83
C HIS A 705 -17.62 -5.65 3.47
N LEU A 706 -16.93 -6.37 4.36
CA LEU A 706 -16.60 -7.77 4.12
C LEU A 706 -17.85 -8.66 4.06
N GLY A 707 -18.83 -8.44 4.97
CA GLY A 707 -20.08 -9.19 4.99
C GLY A 707 -20.84 -9.02 3.68
N ALA A 708 -20.98 -7.78 3.21
CA ALA A 708 -21.62 -7.48 1.93
C ALA A 708 -20.90 -8.14 0.74
N LEU A 709 -19.56 -8.02 0.68
CA LEU A 709 -18.74 -8.66 -0.38
C LEU A 709 -18.91 -10.17 -0.44
N LEU A 710 -18.92 -10.85 0.71
CA LEU A 710 -19.10 -12.30 0.76
C LEU A 710 -20.54 -12.73 0.42
N SER A 711 -21.52 -11.91 0.76
CA SER A 711 -22.92 -12.13 0.42
C SER A 711 -23.16 -11.94 -1.07
N ASP A 712 -22.67 -10.85 -1.65
CA ASP A 712 -22.76 -10.56 -3.09
C ASP A 712 -22.03 -11.61 -3.94
N ALA A 713 -20.89 -12.13 -3.45
CA ALA A 713 -20.16 -13.23 -4.07
C ALA A 713 -20.85 -14.61 -3.90
N GLY A 714 -21.97 -14.69 -3.17
CA GLY A 714 -22.69 -15.95 -2.91
C GLY A 714 -21.92 -16.94 -2.04
N VAL A 715 -20.87 -16.48 -1.31
CA VAL A 715 -20.02 -17.33 -0.48
C VAL A 715 -20.60 -17.54 0.91
N LEU A 716 -21.16 -16.48 1.51
CA LEU A 716 -21.76 -16.54 2.84
C LEU A 716 -22.87 -15.48 2.95
N SER A 717 -24.10 -15.89 3.26
CA SER A 717 -25.19 -14.95 3.42
C SER A 717 -24.99 -14.01 4.61
N ASP A 718 -25.64 -12.84 4.59
CA ASP A 718 -25.59 -11.86 5.69
C ASP A 718 -25.93 -12.48 7.05
N ASP A 719 -27.01 -13.25 7.15
CA ASP A 719 -27.40 -13.90 8.40
C ASP A 719 -26.31 -14.86 8.91
N ALA A 720 -25.70 -15.62 8.00
CA ALA A 720 -24.65 -16.54 8.36
C ALA A 720 -23.37 -15.80 8.78
N PHE A 721 -23.00 -14.72 8.08
CA PHE A 721 -21.83 -13.90 8.41
C PHE A 721 -21.99 -13.23 9.78
N TRP A 722 -23.07 -12.48 9.99
CA TRP A 722 -23.32 -11.77 11.24
C TRP A 722 -23.56 -12.73 12.42
N GLY A 723 -24.12 -13.91 12.12
CA GLY A 723 -24.19 -15.00 13.09
C GLY A 723 -22.79 -15.48 13.57
N ARG A 724 -21.75 -15.47 12.72
CA ARG A 724 -20.37 -15.80 13.11
C ARG A 724 -19.73 -14.69 13.93
N VAL A 725 -19.96 -13.42 13.52
CA VAL A 725 -19.47 -12.25 14.27
C VAL A 725 -20.04 -12.28 15.70
N ARG A 726 -21.35 -12.48 15.82
CA ARG A 726 -22.02 -12.65 17.13
C ARG A 726 -21.43 -13.80 17.92
N ALA A 727 -21.26 -14.97 17.30
CA ALA A 727 -20.72 -16.15 17.98
C ALA A 727 -19.29 -15.91 18.47
N CYS A 728 -18.49 -15.08 17.81
CA CYS A 728 -17.18 -14.67 18.29
C CYS A 728 -17.27 -13.89 19.61
N VAL A 729 -18.19 -12.91 19.69
CA VAL A 729 -18.44 -12.14 20.92
C VAL A 729 -18.92 -13.06 22.04
N GLU A 730 -19.89 -13.94 21.75
CA GLU A 730 -20.46 -14.88 22.74
C GLU A 730 -19.39 -15.87 23.23
N ARG A 731 -18.52 -16.40 22.35
CA ARG A 731 -17.38 -17.26 22.74
C ARG A 731 -16.41 -16.53 23.65
N TYR A 732 -16.07 -15.27 23.32
CA TYR A 732 -15.19 -14.47 24.18
C TYR A 732 -15.76 -14.33 25.60
N TRP A 733 -17.06 -13.99 25.74
CA TRP A 733 -17.70 -13.86 27.06
C TRP A 733 -17.82 -15.21 27.79
N ALA A 734 -17.97 -16.31 27.07
CA ALA A 734 -17.96 -17.64 27.68
C ALA A 734 -16.57 -18.05 28.21
N ASP A 735 -15.52 -17.70 27.48
CA ASP A 735 -14.13 -17.97 27.90
C ASP A 735 -13.69 -17.09 29.09
N TYR A 736 -14.25 -15.87 29.20
CA TYR A 736 -13.91 -14.89 30.25
C TYR A 736 -15.15 -14.37 31.01
N PRO A 737 -15.87 -15.23 31.69
CA PRO A 737 -17.11 -14.84 32.40
C PRO A 737 -16.88 -13.83 33.52
N ASP A 738 -15.70 -13.84 34.11
CA ASP A 738 -15.30 -12.97 35.21
C ASP A 738 -14.55 -11.71 34.78
N SER A 739 -14.35 -11.51 33.47
CA SER A 739 -13.77 -10.26 32.99
C SER A 739 -14.76 -9.12 33.26
N GLY A 740 -14.64 -8.50 34.40
CA GLY A 740 -15.60 -7.65 35.14
C GLY A 740 -16.33 -6.54 34.36
N ARG A 741 -16.40 -6.61 33.02
CA ARG A 741 -17.06 -5.63 32.19
C ARG A 741 -17.60 -6.24 30.91
N THR A 742 -18.92 -6.43 30.89
CA THR A 742 -19.62 -6.82 29.68
C THR A 742 -19.85 -5.59 28.82
N LEU A 743 -19.06 -5.42 27.76
CA LEU A 743 -19.29 -4.37 26.79
C LEU A 743 -20.62 -4.63 26.05
N PRO A 744 -21.46 -3.60 25.74
CA PRO A 744 -22.76 -3.76 25.12
C PRO A 744 -22.68 -4.03 23.61
N LEU A 745 -21.77 -4.94 23.20
CA LEU A 745 -21.58 -5.30 21.78
C LEU A 745 -22.78 -6.02 21.16
N LEU A 746 -23.64 -6.61 21.98
CA LEU A 746 -24.88 -7.30 21.53
C LEU A 746 -26.16 -6.47 21.83
N ALA A 747 -26.04 -5.18 22.14
CA ALA A 747 -27.18 -4.28 22.29
C ALA A 747 -28.00 -4.20 21.00
N GLU A 748 -29.28 -3.80 21.11
CA GLU A 748 -30.19 -3.71 19.94
C GLU A 748 -29.71 -2.72 18.89
N ASP A 749 -29.06 -1.65 19.31
CA ASP A 749 -28.50 -0.59 18.48
C ASP A 749 -27.28 0.06 19.16
N PHE A 750 -26.55 0.88 18.43
CA PHE A 750 -25.40 1.65 18.91
C PHE A 750 -25.35 3.04 18.26
N LYS A 751 -24.58 3.96 18.85
CA LYS A 751 -24.35 5.30 18.28
C LYS A 751 -23.67 5.19 16.93
N HIS A 752 -24.29 5.75 15.89
CA HIS A 752 -23.78 5.72 14.53
C HIS A 752 -22.78 6.85 14.30
N SER A 753 -21.49 6.55 14.36
CA SER A 753 -20.39 7.49 14.07
C SER A 753 -20.20 7.67 12.56
N CYS A 754 -19.95 8.91 12.11
CA CYS A 754 -19.99 9.31 10.72
C CYS A 754 -18.67 9.94 10.26
N LEU A 755 -17.91 9.21 9.46
CA LEU A 755 -16.58 9.62 8.97
C LEU A 755 -16.68 10.69 7.88
N ASN A 756 -17.61 10.56 6.93
CA ASN A 756 -17.79 11.55 5.85
C ASN A 756 -18.38 12.84 6.38
N ARG A 757 -19.35 12.80 7.32
CA ARG A 757 -19.83 14.02 7.98
C ARG A 757 -18.68 14.79 8.63
N LEU A 758 -17.73 14.07 9.24
CA LEU A 758 -16.57 14.67 9.83
C LEU A 758 -15.66 15.28 8.76
N GLN A 759 -15.36 14.54 7.68
CA GLN A 759 -14.54 15.03 6.57
C GLN A 759 -15.17 16.25 5.87
N LEU A 760 -16.46 16.22 5.62
CA LEU A 760 -17.20 17.30 4.94
C LEU A 760 -17.23 18.62 5.74
N ARG A 761 -17.28 18.54 7.06
CA ARG A 761 -17.45 19.71 7.95
C ARG A 761 -16.13 20.33 8.44
N ASN A 762 -15.04 19.56 8.40
CA ASN A 762 -13.79 19.98 9.03
C ASN A 762 -12.85 20.69 8.05
N PRO A 763 -12.57 21.99 8.22
CA PRO A 763 -11.75 22.76 7.30
C PRO A 763 -10.24 22.47 7.40
N GLU A 764 -9.69 22.02 8.55
CA GLU A 764 -8.23 21.96 8.74
C GLU A 764 -7.73 20.79 9.58
N THR A 765 -8.47 20.34 10.57
CA THR A 765 -8.08 19.25 11.47
C THR A 765 -9.26 18.35 11.75
N MET A 766 -9.31 17.18 11.09
CA MET A 766 -10.43 16.25 11.20
C MET A 766 -10.54 15.62 12.59
N VAL A 767 -9.44 15.45 13.30
CA VAL A 767 -9.39 14.91 14.66
C VAL A 767 -8.53 15.79 15.54
N ASN A 768 -9.10 16.21 16.66
CA ASN A 768 -8.34 16.80 17.74
C ASN A 768 -7.68 15.68 18.55
N LEU A 769 -6.38 15.49 18.42
CA LEU A 769 -5.65 14.45 19.16
C LEU A 769 -5.67 14.65 20.67
N GLY A 770 -5.89 15.89 21.15
CA GLY A 770 -6.05 16.20 22.58
C GLY A 770 -7.46 15.93 23.11
N ASP A 771 -8.48 15.90 22.23
CA ASP A 771 -9.87 15.55 22.58
C ASP A 771 -10.54 14.85 21.40
N GLN A 772 -10.28 13.56 21.28
CA GLN A 772 -10.84 12.74 20.22
C GLN A 772 -12.38 12.66 20.28
N SER A 773 -12.97 12.81 21.46
CA SER A 773 -14.42 12.73 21.64
C SER A 773 -15.15 13.91 21.01
N SER A 774 -14.53 15.10 20.96
CA SER A 774 -15.09 16.28 20.31
C SER A 774 -15.11 16.18 18.78
N SER A 775 -14.39 15.23 18.21
CA SER A 775 -14.29 15.01 16.77
C SER A 775 -15.36 14.03 16.25
N LEU A 776 -16.13 13.36 17.12
CA LEU A 776 -17.13 12.38 16.70
C LEU A 776 -18.43 13.07 16.30
N LEU A 777 -18.93 12.77 15.11
CA LEU A 777 -20.24 13.18 14.62
C LEU A 777 -21.17 11.99 14.49
N TYR A 778 -22.40 12.09 14.97
CA TYR A 778 -23.35 10.99 14.99
C TYR A 778 -24.57 11.27 14.11
N ALA A 779 -25.07 10.19 13.43
CA ALA A 779 -26.33 10.17 12.68
C ALA A 779 -27.42 9.35 13.40
N GLY A 780 -27.56 9.57 14.69
CA GLY A 780 -28.50 8.83 15.53
C GLY A 780 -27.97 7.45 15.92
N ARG A 781 -28.83 6.43 15.89
CA ARG A 781 -28.50 5.05 16.28
C ARG A 781 -28.62 4.11 15.09
N MET A 782 -27.70 3.16 14.98
CA MET A 782 -27.66 2.13 13.95
C MET A 782 -28.14 0.81 14.55
N ALA A 783 -29.06 0.13 13.86
CA ALA A 783 -29.50 -1.21 14.24
C ALA A 783 -28.31 -2.18 14.24
N ASN A 784 -28.11 -2.89 15.34
CA ASN A 784 -26.97 -3.78 15.51
C ASN A 784 -27.27 -5.17 14.93
N PRO A 785 -26.59 -5.64 13.90
CA PRO A 785 -26.80 -6.97 13.33
C PRO A 785 -26.43 -8.10 14.29
N LEU A 786 -25.73 -7.78 15.38
CA LEU A 786 -25.37 -8.74 16.43
C LEU A 786 -26.46 -8.90 17.49
N ALA A 787 -27.50 -8.06 17.50
CA ALA A 787 -28.60 -8.16 18.45
C ALA A 787 -29.38 -9.47 18.25
N ARG A 788 -29.92 -10.05 19.33
CA ARG A 788 -30.82 -11.20 19.20
C ARG A 788 -32.11 -10.75 18.52
N PRO A 789 -32.61 -11.49 17.49
CA PRO A 789 -33.96 -11.23 17.02
C PRO A 789 -34.90 -11.36 18.23
N ALA A 790 -35.73 -10.32 18.41
CA ALA A 790 -36.73 -10.35 19.46
C ALA A 790 -37.54 -11.66 19.29
N THR A 791 -37.58 -12.49 20.32
CA THR A 791 -38.42 -13.70 20.29
C THR A 791 -39.81 -13.28 19.93
N PRO A 792 -40.44 -13.82 18.86
CA PRO A 792 -41.81 -13.43 18.51
C PRO A 792 -42.67 -13.71 19.73
N GLN A 793 -43.27 -12.67 20.34
CA GLN A 793 -44.30 -12.89 21.34
C GLN A 793 -45.43 -13.68 20.66
N PRO A 794 -45.90 -14.78 21.23
CA PRO A 794 -47.04 -15.48 20.67
C PRO A 794 -48.18 -14.46 20.58
N ARG A 795 -48.68 -14.23 19.34
CA ARG A 795 -49.89 -13.43 19.14
C ARG A 795 -50.98 -14.04 19.96
N GLY A 796 -51.33 -13.38 21.06
CA GLY A 796 -52.46 -13.75 21.83
C GLY A 796 -53.71 -13.71 20.93
N GLU A 797 -54.34 -14.87 20.77
CA GLU A 797 -55.64 -14.95 20.15
C GLU A 797 -56.60 -13.99 20.86
N ARG A 798 -57.13 -13.05 20.12
CA ARG A 798 -58.36 -12.33 20.47
C ARG A 798 -59.34 -12.51 19.33
#